data_31bfd888381375adde416b41c180d6f7
#
_entry.id   31bfd888381375adde416b41c180d6f7
#
_cell.length_a   1.000
_cell.length_b   1.000
_cell.length_c   1.000
_cell.angle_alpha   90.00
_cell.angle_beta   90.00
_cell.angle_gamma   90.00
#
_symmetry.space_group_name_H-M   'P 1'
#
loop_
_entity.id
_entity.type
_entity.pdbx_description
1 polymer ?
#
loop_
_entity_poly.entity_id
_entity_poly.type
_entity_poly.pdbx_seq_one_letter_code
_entity_poly.pdbx_strand_id
1 'polypeptide(L)'
;MKPRTLFSWMLRESRGAFGRFAFFVACLAVGVAAVVAIAGLAAGLDSGIRSEARQLLAADLAIESRRALPETFDLARLLPAGSRTAAVREMVTVVAALPKDGKPGRSQLVELKAVERGYPFYGRLAVLPALPLSALLAPDAAVVAPELIGALGLRRNPHERALDFRIGTADFHIAGLVSAEPDRVGIGTAFGPRVFLSMAGLERAGLIAKGSRVSYKTLIALPAGVPADRLEKIAEQLRAALPATEAYRVETFRQAQPQLRRSFAQVGRFLGLVALLSLFVGGIGVAQSVRAWLAGRLDAIAILKCLGLRPREVLTLYLGQTALLGLVGSLIGILLGAGIQAAIPHLFGDLIPAALIRPWQPGALLRGLGLGVGVALLFSLPPLAGLLRVPPSRVLRRDAEPLPVHRATAGFAFVALAAGLLALTFAQTQSLLLSAQFVGALALATALLAVAATLLAKSIGRLPRFSSIALRHGLGSLARPGAATVGAIVALGLGVITVLTMSLVERRISHELGRELPSNAPSAFLVDIQPAQWPGVQALLTRARAEKIDSVPVVMARISSIDGRPIDRIAAERKERQEQKDQDRQEGNESREERGRRWALTREQRLTYLQKLPADNVIVAGKLWSDPAHGEVSLEQSFAEDLGVGLGSKLGFDVQGVPLELVVTSLRTVDWGTFGINFYLVVEPGILEQAPQQRVATARLASGSEQHVQDLLAAAYPNVTFLRIREILGKILGVLQRIGLGVRFLGGFTVLSGIAILAGAISAGSVRRGREVALLKTLGMTRRQVATAFAVEYALIGGVAGLLGAGTGAALSWGVITRGFELPWEPDFARLALAVVLSIVLSVIAGLAASVRALERRPIEVLRTE
;
A
#
# COMPACT_ATOMS: atom_id res chain seq x y z
N MET A 1 -29.28 32.75 25.51
CA MET A 1 -29.46 31.73 26.61
C MET A 1 -28.14 31.51 27.36
N LYS A 2 -28.21 31.26 28.71
CA LYS A 2 -27.00 30.89 29.48
C LYS A 2 -26.54 29.45 29.09
N PRO A 3 -25.23 29.13 29.02
CA PRO A 3 -24.78 27.83 28.56
C PRO A 3 -25.31 26.65 29.38
N ARG A 4 -25.51 26.81 30.67
CA ARG A 4 -26.09 25.79 31.57
C ARG A 4 -27.56 25.44 31.22
N THR A 5 -28.37 26.42 30.84
CA THR A 5 -29.78 26.19 30.44
C THR A 5 -29.83 25.51 29.08
N LEU A 6 -28.92 25.85 28.15
CA LEU A 6 -28.80 25.21 26.85
C LEU A 6 -28.49 23.70 26.99
N PHE A 7 -27.53 23.36 27.83
CA PHE A 7 -27.12 21.98 28.08
C PHE A 7 -28.23 21.11 28.72
N SER A 8 -28.95 21.70 29.72
CA SER A 8 -30.07 20.96 30.35
C SER A 8 -31.23 20.72 29.37
N TRP A 9 -31.50 21.64 28.45
CA TRP A 9 -32.49 21.49 27.38
C TRP A 9 -32.04 20.43 26.35
N MET A 10 -30.76 20.42 25.97
CA MET A 10 -30.20 19.40 25.10
C MET A 10 -30.40 17.97 25.64
N LEU A 11 -30.15 17.76 26.95
CA LEU A 11 -30.35 16.49 27.61
C LEU A 11 -31.84 16.08 27.71
N ARG A 12 -32.73 17.02 27.96
CA ARG A 12 -34.17 16.76 28.00
C ARG A 12 -34.77 16.43 26.64
N GLU A 13 -34.35 17.13 25.60
CA GLU A 13 -34.78 16.89 24.22
C GLU A 13 -34.25 15.58 23.66
N SER A 14 -33.14 15.03 24.19
CA SER A 14 -32.58 13.75 23.76
C SER A 14 -33.32 12.53 24.33
N ARG A 15 -34.11 12.73 25.41
CA ARG A 15 -34.90 11.64 26.00
C ARG A 15 -35.99 11.16 25.05
N GLY A 16 -36.05 9.85 24.78
CA GLY A 16 -37.03 9.24 23.87
C GLY A 16 -36.57 9.08 22.41
N ALA A 17 -35.36 9.56 22.04
CA ALA A 17 -34.82 9.42 20.70
C ALA A 17 -33.64 8.41 20.60
N PHE A 18 -33.46 7.57 21.61
CA PHE A 18 -32.27 6.70 21.79
C PHE A 18 -31.97 5.83 20.57
N GLY A 19 -32.97 5.19 19.96
CA GLY A 19 -32.77 4.33 18.81
C GLY A 19 -32.24 5.09 17.55
N ARG A 20 -32.66 6.36 17.38
CA ARG A 20 -32.21 7.22 16.28
C ARG A 20 -30.79 7.73 16.53
N PHE A 21 -30.50 8.04 17.78
CA PHE A 21 -29.17 8.49 18.20
C PHE A 21 -28.15 7.34 18.18
N ALA A 22 -28.56 6.13 18.57
CA ALA A 22 -27.71 4.94 18.45
C ALA A 22 -27.27 4.69 16.99
N PHE A 23 -28.18 4.89 16.03
CA PHE A 23 -27.86 4.79 14.62
C PHE A 23 -26.88 5.88 14.15
N PHE A 24 -27.10 7.15 14.53
CA PHE A 24 -26.16 8.24 14.25
C PHE A 24 -24.77 7.92 14.78
N VAL A 25 -24.70 7.53 16.06
CA VAL A 25 -23.45 7.18 16.75
C VAL A 25 -22.77 5.98 16.06
N ALA A 26 -23.52 4.95 15.69
CA ALA A 26 -22.97 3.76 15.03
C ALA A 26 -22.35 4.10 13.65
N CYS A 27 -23.07 4.86 12.82
CA CYS A 27 -22.56 5.27 11.50
C CYS A 27 -21.25 6.06 11.60
N LEU A 28 -21.18 6.98 12.56
CA LEU A 28 -20.01 7.80 12.79
C LEU A 28 -18.86 6.98 13.41
N ALA A 29 -19.17 6.13 14.39
CA ALA A 29 -18.20 5.30 15.08
C ALA A 29 -17.45 4.35 14.11
N VAL A 30 -18.17 3.73 13.17
CA VAL A 30 -17.58 2.86 12.15
C VAL A 30 -16.61 3.64 11.26
N GLY A 31 -17.00 4.83 10.79
CA GLY A 31 -16.13 5.68 9.97
C GLY A 31 -14.89 6.17 10.72
N VAL A 32 -15.07 6.63 11.97
CA VAL A 32 -13.96 7.08 12.82
C VAL A 32 -13.03 5.91 13.18
N ALA A 33 -13.57 4.72 13.45
CA ALA A 33 -12.78 3.53 13.74
C ALA A 33 -11.84 3.19 12.59
N ALA A 34 -12.32 3.26 11.35
CA ALA A 34 -11.51 3.03 10.16
C ALA A 34 -10.36 4.07 10.05
N VAL A 35 -10.68 5.36 10.27
CA VAL A 35 -9.67 6.44 10.21
C VAL A 35 -8.63 6.27 11.31
N VAL A 36 -9.05 6.00 12.55
CA VAL A 36 -8.13 5.85 13.69
C VAL A 36 -7.25 4.62 13.54
N ALA A 37 -7.81 3.50 13.10
CA ALA A 37 -7.05 2.26 12.89
C ALA A 37 -5.93 2.48 11.86
N ILE A 38 -6.21 3.16 10.74
CA ILE A 38 -5.24 3.40 9.68
C ILE A 38 -4.24 4.50 10.06
N ALA A 39 -4.74 5.65 10.53
CA ALA A 39 -3.88 6.77 10.90
C ALA A 39 -2.97 6.38 12.08
N GLY A 40 -3.50 5.60 13.03
CA GLY A 40 -2.74 5.08 14.14
C GLY A 40 -1.67 4.07 13.72
N LEU A 41 -2.00 3.16 12.79
CA LEU A 41 -1.02 2.22 12.24
C LEU A 41 0.09 2.96 11.49
N ALA A 42 -0.26 3.90 10.62
CA ALA A 42 0.72 4.68 9.85
C ALA A 42 1.61 5.53 10.77
N ALA A 43 1.02 6.23 11.75
CA ALA A 43 1.77 7.03 12.72
C ALA A 43 2.59 6.15 13.69
N GLY A 44 2.04 5.01 14.11
CA GLY A 44 2.73 4.04 14.95
C GLY A 44 3.97 3.49 14.27
N LEU A 45 3.85 3.11 13.00
CA LEU A 45 4.93 2.60 12.19
C LEU A 45 6.00 3.67 11.92
N ASP A 46 5.60 4.90 11.54
CA ASP A 46 6.54 6.01 11.34
C ASP A 46 7.28 6.37 12.66
N SER A 47 6.57 6.42 13.78
CA SER A 47 7.18 6.67 15.09
C SER A 47 8.07 5.52 15.55
N GLY A 48 7.68 4.28 15.28
CA GLY A 48 8.49 3.08 15.53
C GLY A 48 9.78 3.10 14.72
N ILE A 49 9.70 3.34 13.43
CA ILE A 49 10.87 3.46 12.55
C ILE A 49 11.79 4.60 13.02
N ARG A 50 11.25 5.75 13.42
CA ARG A 50 12.07 6.88 13.93
C ARG A 50 12.73 6.59 15.26
N SER A 51 12.02 5.94 16.20
CA SER A 51 12.56 5.63 17.51
C SER A 51 13.63 4.55 17.45
N GLU A 52 13.45 3.58 16.54
CA GLU A 52 14.38 2.47 16.33
C GLU A 52 15.38 2.74 15.18
N ALA A 53 15.36 3.95 14.60
CA ALA A 53 16.15 4.29 13.41
C ALA A 53 17.66 4.02 13.59
N ARG A 54 18.21 4.30 14.77
CA ARG A 54 19.62 3.98 15.09
C ARG A 54 19.85 2.47 15.19
N GLN A 55 18.89 1.73 15.72
CA GLN A 55 18.96 0.28 15.81
C GLN A 55 18.82 -0.36 14.42
N LEU A 56 17.92 0.20 13.58
CA LEU A 56 17.70 -0.25 12.20
C LEU A 56 18.91 -0.02 11.28
N LEU A 57 19.75 0.97 11.57
CA LEU A 57 21.03 1.17 10.88
C LEU A 57 22.18 0.47 11.59
N ALA A 58 21.99 0.06 12.85
CA ALA A 58 23.01 -0.40 13.78
C ALA A 58 24.14 0.61 14.04
N ALA A 59 23.99 1.88 13.58
CA ALA A 59 24.98 2.95 13.61
C ALA A 59 24.33 4.35 13.60
N ASP A 60 25.10 5.42 13.74
CA ASP A 60 24.65 6.79 13.47
C ASP A 60 24.73 7.14 11.99
N LEU A 61 25.78 6.65 11.32
CA LEU A 61 26.04 6.82 9.90
C LEU A 61 26.48 5.48 9.30
N ALA A 62 26.19 5.25 8.03
CA ALA A 62 26.73 4.13 7.27
C ALA A 62 27.21 4.63 5.89
N ILE A 63 28.38 4.17 5.49
CA ILE A 63 28.89 4.31 4.13
C ILE A 63 28.69 2.96 3.44
N GLU A 64 27.89 2.90 2.42
CA GLU A 64 27.63 1.69 1.64
C GLU A 64 28.16 1.83 0.23
N SER A 65 28.83 0.78 -0.27
CA SER A 65 29.35 0.72 -1.63
C SER A 65 29.44 -0.74 -2.11
N ARG A 66 29.81 -0.94 -3.36
CA ARG A 66 30.10 -2.28 -3.92
C ARG A 66 31.57 -2.66 -3.88
N ARG A 67 32.43 -1.74 -3.51
CA ARG A 67 33.86 -1.94 -3.30
C ARG A 67 34.28 -1.48 -1.93
N ALA A 68 35.35 -2.02 -1.41
CA ALA A 68 35.93 -1.55 -0.17
C ALA A 68 36.35 -0.08 -0.28
N LEU A 69 36.30 0.66 0.81
CA LEU A 69 36.92 1.98 0.89
C LEU A 69 38.43 1.88 0.53
N PRO A 70 38.99 2.79 -0.29
CA PRO A 70 40.41 2.79 -0.56
C PRO A 70 41.23 2.88 0.72
N GLU A 71 42.32 2.15 0.81
CA GLU A 71 43.22 2.20 1.98
C GLU A 71 43.79 3.60 2.19
N THR A 72 43.89 4.39 1.15
CA THR A 72 44.34 5.77 1.19
C THR A 72 43.30 6.75 1.75
N PHE A 73 42.04 6.32 1.94
CA PHE A 73 40.98 7.15 2.49
C PHE A 73 40.97 7.13 4.01
N ASP A 74 41.54 8.19 4.61
CA ASP A 74 41.60 8.34 6.06
C ASP A 74 40.28 8.85 6.63
N LEU A 75 39.38 7.91 6.92
CA LEU A 75 38.08 8.19 7.52
C LEU A 75 38.20 8.87 8.91
N ALA A 76 39.22 8.58 9.67
CA ALA A 76 39.39 9.10 11.02
C ALA A 76 39.59 10.63 11.06
N ARG A 77 40.14 11.21 10.00
CA ARG A 77 40.32 12.69 9.90
C ARG A 77 39.01 13.45 9.74
N LEU A 78 37.99 12.79 9.18
CA LEU A 78 36.69 13.42 8.87
C LEU A 78 35.69 13.23 10.00
N LEU A 79 35.99 12.35 10.97
CA LEU A 79 35.10 12.03 12.08
C LEU A 79 35.52 12.72 13.36
N PRO A 80 34.58 13.11 14.23
CA PRO A 80 34.85 13.63 15.54
C PRO A 80 35.69 12.65 16.38
N ALA A 81 36.59 13.15 17.22
CA ALA A 81 37.38 12.33 18.12
C ALA A 81 36.48 11.48 19.04
N GLY A 82 36.80 10.20 19.18
CA GLY A 82 36.00 9.24 19.93
C GLY A 82 34.89 8.53 19.09
N SER A 83 34.82 8.79 17.78
CA SER A 83 33.96 7.99 16.87
C SER A 83 34.52 6.57 16.75
N ARG A 84 33.61 5.60 16.59
CA ARG A 84 33.95 4.19 16.39
C ARG A 84 33.46 3.74 15.03
N THR A 85 34.21 2.91 14.35
CA THR A 85 33.87 2.33 13.05
C THR A 85 33.84 0.82 13.12
N ALA A 86 33.00 0.19 12.31
CA ALA A 86 32.98 -1.26 12.14
C ALA A 86 32.63 -1.61 10.69
N ALA A 87 33.40 -2.49 10.09
CA ALA A 87 33.15 -2.98 8.75
C ALA A 87 32.08 -4.08 8.77
N VAL A 88 31.21 -4.09 7.78
CA VAL A 88 30.21 -5.12 7.52
C VAL A 88 30.25 -5.48 6.04
N ARG A 89 30.17 -6.77 5.74
CA ARG A 89 30.07 -7.29 4.37
C ARG A 89 28.80 -8.12 4.26
N GLU A 90 27.95 -7.78 3.31
CA GLU A 90 26.70 -8.50 3.10
C GLU A 90 26.65 -9.07 1.68
N MET A 91 26.25 -10.32 1.57
CA MET A 91 26.08 -10.99 0.30
C MET A 91 25.01 -12.08 0.39
N VAL A 92 24.44 -12.45 -0.73
CA VAL A 92 23.58 -13.63 -0.86
C VAL A 92 24.43 -14.75 -1.42
N THR A 93 24.45 -15.90 -0.76
CA THR A 93 25.24 -17.08 -1.17
C THR A 93 24.48 -18.35 -0.85
N VAL A 94 25.02 -19.49 -1.33
CA VAL A 94 24.48 -20.81 -1.02
C VAL A 94 25.37 -21.49 0.01
N VAL A 95 24.74 -22.06 1.04
CA VAL A 95 25.41 -22.91 2.03
C VAL A 95 24.88 -24.32 1.92
N ALA A 96 25.67 -25.32 2.29
CA ALA A 96 25.30 -26.72 2.17
C ALA A 96 25.64 -27.51 3.44
N ALA A 97 24.82 -28.50 3.75
CA ALA A 97 25.18 -29.53 4.72
C ALA A 97 26.38 -30.34 4.20
N LEU A 98 27.19 -30.87 5.09
CA LEU A 98 28.33 -31.71 4.70
C LEU A 98 27.84 -32.96 3.95
N PRO A 99 28.57 -33.43 2.95
CA PRO A 99 28.22 -34.65 2.21
C PRO A 99 28.15 -35.86 3.16
N LYS A 100 27.12 -36.69 3.01
CA LYS A 100 26.97 -37.96 3.73
C LYS A 100 26.79 -39.11 2.71
N ASP A 101 27.44 -40.23 2.95
CA ASP A 101 27.31 -41.43 2.13
C ASP A 101 27.55 -41.23 0.60
N GLY A 102 28.49 -40.35 0.24
CA GLY A 102 28.82 -40.02 -1.15
C GLY A 102 27.76 -39.16 -1.86
N LYS A 103 26.68 -38.70 -1.15
CA LYS A 103 25.66 -37.81 -1.68
C LYS A 103 25.93 -36.37 -1.26
N PRO A 104 25.67 -35.39 -2.16
CA PRO A 104 25.75 -33.98 -1.78
C PRO A 104 24.77 -33.65 -0.67
N GLY A 105 25.21 -32.83 0.28
CA GLY A 105 24.35 -32.34 1.35
C GLY A 105 23.28 -31.38 0.81
N ARG A 106 22.16 -31.22 1.54
CA ARG A 106 21.14 -30.23 1.23
C ARG A 106 21.73 -28.82 1.26
N SER A 107 21.41 -28.03 0.28
CA SER A 107 21.85 -26.65 0.17
C SER A 107 20.71 -25.66 0.37
N GLN A 108 21.04 -24.47 0.83
CA GLN A 108 20.10 -23.38 1.07
C GLN A 108 20.71 -22.05 0.70
N LEU A 109 19.92 -21.22 0.00
CA LEU A 109 20.25 -19.82 -0.22
C LEU A 109 20.13 -19.07 1.10
N VAL A 110 21.16 -18.28 1.45
CA VAL A 110 21.25 -17.55 2.69
C VAL A 110 21.70 -16.11 2.47
N GLU A 111 21.33 -15.25 3.38
CA GLU A 111 21.90 -13.91 3.49
C GLU A 111 23.08 -13.98 4.47
N LEU A 112 24.28 -13.92 3.94
CA LEU A 112 25.52 -13.93 4.71
C LEU A 112 25.91 -12.52 5.10
N LYS A 113 26.21 -12.32 6.38
CA LYS A 113 26.67 -11.06 6.96
C LYS A 113 27.94 -11.28 7.75
N ALA A 114 29.05 -10.85 7.19
CA ALA A 114 30.30 -10.84 7.92
C ALA A 114 30.48 -9.51 8.65
N VAL A 115 30.83 -9.58 9.92
CA VAL A 115 30.90 -8.42 10.81
C VAL A 115 32.24 -8.33 11.54
N GLU A 116 32.67 -7.08 11.74
CA GLU A 116 33.83 -6.77 12.55
C GLU A 116 33.46 -6.68 14.05
N ARG A 117 34.44 -6.74 14.91
CA ARG A 117 34.24 -6.53 16.36
C ARG A 117 33.63 -5.15 16.61
N GLY A 118 32.53 -5.12 17.37
CA GLY A 118 31.79 -3.89 17.69
C GLY A 118 30.44 -3.79 17.06
N TYR A 119 30.10 -4.61 16.07
CA TYR A 119 28.74 -4.73 15.53
C TYR A 119 27.81 -5.46 16.50
N PRO A 120 26.55 -5.01 16.68
CA PRO A 120 26.00 -3.70 16.32
C PRO A 120 26.36 -2.63 17.36
N PHE A 121 26.50 -1.36 16.92
CA PHE A 121 26.73 -0.25 17.86
C PHE A 121 25.45 0.12 18.63
N TYR A 122 24.29 -0.02 17.99
CA TYR A 122 22.98 0.21 18.59
C TYR A 122 22.06 -1.00 18.36
N GLY A 123 21.18 -1.23 19.33
CA GLY A 123 20.34 -2.42 19.35
C GLY A 123 21.03 -3.63 20.02
N ARG A 124 20.29 -4.72 20.12
CA ARG A 124 20.80 -5.98 20.67
C ARG A 124 20.51 -7.10 19.67
N LEU A 125 21.55 -7.82 19.31
CA LEU A 125 21.38 -9.09 18.61
C LEU A 125 21.03 -10.15 19.67
N ALA A 126 19.87 -10.74 19.56
CA ALA A 126 19.47 -11.83 20.46
C ALA A 126 20.04 -13.14 19.92
N VAL A 127 21.01 -13.71 20.62
CA VAL A 127 21.68 -14.98 20.27
C VAL A 127 21.56 -16.00 21.37
N LEU A 128 21.50 -17.27 21.01
CA LEU A 128 21.55 -18.42 21.91
C LEU A 128 22.80 -19.25 21.58
N PRO A 129 23.74 -19.50 22.54
CA PRO A 129 23.73 -19.02 23.93
C PRO A 129 23.85 -17.49 24.03
N ALA A 130 23.40 -16.90 25.15
CA ALA A 130 23.40 -15.44 25.38
C ALA A 130 24.82 -14.91 25.66
N LEU A 131 25.70 -15.00 24.65
CA LEU A 131 27.09 -14.52 24.68
C LEU A 131 27.23 -13.36 23.67
N PRO A 132 28.25 -12.49 23.87
CA PRO A 132 28.55 -11.47 22.86
C PRO A 132 28.86 -12.11 21.49
N LEU A 133 28.39 -11.52 20.41
CA LEU A 133 28.60 -12.04 19.06
C LEU A 133 30.09 -12.26 18.74
N SER A 134 30.93 -11.35 19.19
CA SER A 134 32.42 -11.45 19.04
C SER A 134 33.04 -12.66 19.72
N ALA A 135 32.37 -13.23 20.71
CA ALA A 135 32.84 -14.44 21.38
C ALA A 135 32.42 -15.73 20.66
N LEU A 136 31.32 -15.64 19.88
CA LEU A 136 30.76 -16.75 19.12
C LEU A 136 31.35 -16.85 17.70
N LEU A 137 31.85 -15.76 17.14
CA LEU A 137 32.36 -15.70 15.77
C LEU A 137 33.87 -15.94 15.69
N ALA A 138 34.31 -17.16 15.96
CA ALA A 138 35.66 -17.62 15.61
C ALA A 138 35.79 -17.72 14.05
N PRO A 139 37.01 -17.81 13.49
CA PRO A 139 37.19 -17.90 12.05
C PRO A 139 36.54 -19.13 11.38
N ASP A 140 36.24 -20.16 12.15
CA ASP A 140 35.61 -21.43 11.73
C ASP A 140 34.18 -21.57 12.29
N ALA A 141 33.63 -20.52 12.91
CA ALA A 141 32.34 -20.55 13.58
C ALA A 141 31.33 -19.63 12.88
N ALA A 142 30.06 -20.04 12.91
CA ALA A 142 28.94 -19.25 12.38
C ALA A 142 27.81 -19.15 13.40
N VAL A 143 27.13 -18.01 13.40
CA VAL A 143 25.84 -17.83 14.10
C VAL A 143 24.74 -17.77 13.05
N VAL A 144 23.73 -18.63 13.16
CA VAL A 144 22.75 -18.83 12.09
C VAL A 144 21.32 -18.63 12.57
N ALA A 145 20.42 -18.28 11.66
CA ALA A 145 18.99 -18.27 11.93
C ALA A 145 18.48 -19.72 12.17
N PRO A 146 17.56 -19.94 13.12
CA PRO A 146 17.06 -21.28 13.48
C PRO A 146 16.50 -22.05 12.28
N GLU A 147 15.88 -21.36 11.33
CA GLU A 147 15.26 -21.93 10.13
C GLU A 147 16.28 -22.64 9.24
N LEU A 148 17.56 -22.24 9.30
CA LEU A 148 18.61 -22.84 8.48
C LEU A 148 18.87 -24.29 8.86
N ILE A 149 18.79 -24.64 10.15
CA ILE A 149 18.99 -26.00 10.64
C ILE A 149 17.99 -26.95 9.97
N GLY A 150 16.72 -26.58 9.97
CA GLY A 150 15.65 -27.35 9.32
C GLY A 150 15.82 -27.40 7.81
N ALA A 151 16.19 -26.29 7.17
CA ALA A 151 16.36 -26.18 5.73
C ALA A 151 17.51 -27.10 5.22
N LEU A 152 18.63 -27.12 5.94
CA LEU A 152 19.76 -27.99 5.63
C LEU A 152 19.54 -29.44 6.08
N GLY A 153 18.48 -29.73 6.84
CA GLY A 153 18.22 -31.07 7.38
C GLY A 153 19.25 -31.51 8.41
N LEU A 154 19.90 -30.57 9.09
CA LEU A 154 20.89 -30.87 10.12
C LEU A 154 20.18 -31.42 11.35
N ARG A 155 20.60 -32.61 11.79
CA ARG A 155 20.12 -33.23 13.04
C ARG A 155 21.28 -33.37 13.99
N ARG A 156 21.07 -32.96 15.24
CA ARG A 156 22.07 -33.14 16.28
C ARG A 156 22.19 -34.63 16.65
N ASN A 157 23.29 -35.24 16.26
CA ASN A 157 23.60 -36.59 16.73
C ASN A 157 24.12 -36.50 18.18
N PRO A 158 23.77 -37.47 19.06
CA PRO A 158 24.23 -37.46 20.45
C PRO A 158 25.76 -37.46 20.60
N HIS A 159 26.48 -37.90 19.59
CA HIS A 159 27.95 -38.03 19.56
C HIS A 159 28.64 -36.86 18.84
N GLU A 160 27.95 -35.95 18.18
CA GLU A 160 28.52 -34.77 17.50
C GLU A 160 28.46 -33.54 18.42
N ARG A 161 29.62 -32.96 18.70
CA ARG A 161 29.72 -31.77 19.58
C ARG A 161 29.18 -30.50 18.91
N ALA A 162 29.16 -30.45 17.57
CA ALA A 162 28.74 -29.29 16.82
C ALA A 162 27.97 -29.72 15.56
N LEU A 163 27.12 -28.84 15.06
CA LEU A 163 26.46 -28.97 13.73
C LEU A 163 27.33 -28.25 12.71
N ASP A 164 27.92 -29.02 11.80
CA ASP A 164 28.82 -28.52 10.77
C ASP A 164 28.12 -28.40 9.43
N PHE A 165 28.51 -27.36 8.68
CA PHE A 165 28.00 -27.10 7.34
C PHE A 165 29.03 -26.34 6.53
N ARG A 166 28.89 -26.35 5.20
CA ARG A 166 29.85 -25.76 4.26
C ARG A 166 29.38 -24.38 3.79
N ILE A 167 30.30 -23.42 3.82
CA ILE A 167 30.13 -22.08 3.21
C ILE A 167 31.29 -21.86 2.24
N GLY A 168 30.99 -21.70 0.97
CA GLY A 168 32.02 -21.58 -0.04
C GLY A 168 32.92 -22.84 -0.06
N THR A 169 34.23 -22.66 0.14
CA THR A 169 35.21 -23.74 0.10
C THR A 169 35.56 -24.30 1.50
N ALA A 170 34.99 -23.75 2.59
CA ALA A 170 35.34 -24.09 3.94
C ALA A 170 34.17 -24.62 4.77
N ASP A 171 34.49 -25.47 5.73
CA ASP A 171 33.52 -26.00 6.68
C ASP A 171 33.51 -25.14 7.96
N PHE A 172 32.29 -24.91 8.45
CA PHE A 172 32.00 -24.07 9.62
C PHE A 172 31.12 -24.83 10.60
N HIS A 173 31.31 -24.58 11.89
CA HIS A 173 30.43 -25.11 12.94
C HIS A 173 29.42 -24.02 13.40
N ILE A 174 28.22 -24.44 13.76
CA ILE A 174 27.17 -23.55 14.31
C ILE A 174 27.51 -23.30 15.80
N ALA A 175 28.02 -22.10 16.10
CA ALA A 175 28.35 -21.68 17.47
C ALA A 175 27.12 -21.06 18.20
N GLY A 176 26.10 -20.65 17.47
CA GLY A 176 24.91 -20.06 18.07
C GLY A 176 23.77 -19.83 17.09
N LEU A 177 22.61 -19.54 17.69
CA LEU A 177 21.39 -19.22 16.93
C LEU A 177 20.99 -17.77 17.14
N VAL A 178 20.67 -17.03 16.06
CA VAL A 178 20.14 -15.68 16.13
C VAL A 178 18.62 -15.72 16.11
N SER A 179 17.98 -15.20 17.16
CA SER A 179 16.51 -15.12 17.27
C SER A 179 15.96 -13.75 16.90
N ALA A 180 16.74 -12.69 17.07
CA ALA A 180 16.34 -11.34 16.67
C ALA A 180 17.58 -10.52 16.26
N GLU A 181 17.45 -9.79 15.16
CA GLU A 181 18.45 -8.89 14.58
C GLU A 181 17.87 -7.47 14.50
N PRO A 182 18.56 -6.43 14.98
CA PRO A 182 18.01 -5.09 15.05
C PRO A 182 17.83 -4.43 13.68
N ASP A 183 18.69 -4.71 12.71
CA ASP A 183 18.70 -4.12 11.38
C ASP A 183 18.06 -5.01 10.30
N ARG A 184 17.36 -6.07 10.69
CA ARG A 184 16.63 -6.95 9.78
C ARG A 184 15.18 -6.49 9.60
N VAL A 185 14.95 -5.49 8.74
CA VAL A 185 13.61 -4.99 8.41
C VAL A 185 13.44 -4.92 6.89
N GLY A 186 12.34 -5.48 6.38
CA GLY A 186 11.94 -5.35 4.98
C GLY A 186 11.99 -6.65 4.17
N ILE A 187 11.91 -6.49 2.84
CA ILE A 187 11.90 -7.58 1.85
C ILE A 187 13.21 -8.39 1.83
N GLY A 188 14.26 -7.92 2.51
CA GLY A 188 15.53 -8.62 2.66
C GLY A 188 15.41 -10.05 3.20
N THR A 189 14.35 -10.33 3.97
CA THR A 189 14.02 -11.69 4.42
C THR A 189 13.60 -12.63 3.28
N ALA A 190 13.43 -12.11 2.06
CA ALA A 190 13.00 -12.89 0.90
C ALA A 190 14.08 -13.82 0.36
N PHE A 191 15.37 -13.50 0.58
CA PHE A 191 16.46 -14.26 -0.02
C PHE A 191 16.94 -15.46 0.79
N GLY A 192 16.57 -15.58 2.06
CA GLY A 192 16.87 -16.77 2.84
C GLY A 192 17.17 -16.51 4.33
N PRO A 193 17.51 -17.56 5.10
CA PRO A 193 17.92 -17.45 6.49
C PRO A 193 19.23 -16.66 6.63
N ARG A 194 19.41 -15.96 7.74
CA ARG A 194 20.63 -15.19 8.04
C ARG A 194 21.77 -16.08 8.54
N VAL A 195 22.98 -15.79 8.09
CA VAL A 195 24.23 -16.38 8.58
C VAL A 195 25.22 -15.28 8.92
N PHE A 196 25.72 -15.27 10.14
CA PHE A 196 26.76 -14.36 10.60
C PHE A 196 28.11 -15.05 10.61
N LEU A 197 29.14 -14.35 10.11
CA LEU A 197 30.54 -14.75 10.18
C LEU A 197 31.40 -13.61 10.73
N SER A 198 32.60 -13.94 11.17
CA SER A 198 33.67 -12.95 11.33
C SER A 198 34.25 -12.56 9.97
N MET A 199 34.97 -11.44 9.87
CA MET A 199 35.71 -11.09 8.65
C MET A 199 36.73 -12.17 8.25
N ALA A 200 37.45 -12.75 9.20
CA ALA A 200 38.35 -13.87 8.94
C ALA A 200 37.60 -15.14 8.47
N GLY A 201 36.38 -15.37 8.98
CA GLY A 201 35.52 -16.45 8.50
C GLY A 201 35.07 -16.23 7.04
N LEU A 202 34.77 -15.01 6.64
CA LEU A 202 34.44 -14.68 5.26
C LEU A 202 35.64 -14.91 4.30
N GLU A 203 36.83 -14.52 4.71
CA GLU A 203 38.07 -14.80 3.96
C GLU A 203 38.30 -16.32 3.79
N ARG A 204 38.14 -17.08 4.88
CA ARG A 204 38.23 -18.54 4.85
C ARG A 204 37.23 -19.20 3.93
N ALA A 205 36.01 -18.64 3.86
CA ALA A 205 34.96 -19.17 2.98
C ALA A 205 35.30 -19.02 1.49
N GLY A 206 36.20 -18.12 1.08
CA GLY A 206 36.68 -17.94 -0.28
C GLY A 206 35.59 -17.46 -1.25
N LEU A 207 34.58 -16.74 -0.76
CA LEU A 207 33.42 -16.31 -1.57
C LEU A 207 33.66 -15.03 -2.35
N ILE A 208 34.65 -14.23 -1.98
CA ILE A 208 34.96 -12.96 -2.64
C ILE A 208 35.94 -13.19 -3.79
N ALA A 209 35.41 -13.18 -5.00
CA ALA A 209 36.18 -13.21 -6.23
C ALA A 209 35.97 -11.90 -7.01
N LYS A 210 36.78 -11.69 -8.11
CA LYS A 210 36.54 -10.54 -8.99
C LYS A 210 35.10 -10.59 -9.53
N GLY A 211 34.32 -9.54 -9.24
CA GLY A 211 32.94 -9.40 -9.69
C GLY A 211 31.89 -9.96 -8.72
N SER A 212 32.27 -10.55 -7.58
CA SER A 212 31.30 -11.00 -6.58
C SER A 212 30.41 -9.85 -6.09
N ARG A 213 29.11 -10.15 -5.90
CA ARG A 213 28.12 -9.17 -5.46
C ARG A 213 28.15 -9.00 -3.95
N VAL A 214 29.12 -8.24 -3.46
CA VAL A 214 29.26 -7.92 -2.04
C VAL A 214 28.85 -6.47 -1.79
N SER A 215 28.01 -6.24 -0.80
CA SER A 215 27.77 -4.91 -0.25
C SER A 215 28.78 -4.64 0.86
N TYR A 216 29.59 -3.62 0.69
CA TYR A 216 30.57 -3.14 1.64
C TYR A 216 29.95 -2.01 2.43
N LYS A 217 29.76 -2.22 3.74
CA LYS A 217 29.24 -1.21 4.66
C LYS A 217 30.30 -0.87 5.69
N THR A 218 30.49 0.43 5.92
CA THR A 218 31.26 0.93 7.04
C THR A 218 30.31 1.66 7.98
N LEU A 219 30.04 1.07 9.12
CA LEU A 219 29.19 1.61 10.16
C LEU A 219 29.99 2.58 11.03
N ILE A 220 29.37 3.71 11.39
CA ILE A 220 30.01 4.76 12.17
C ILE A 220 29.12 5.11 13.36
N ALA A 221 29.65 4.98 14.56
CA ALA A 221 29.04 5.46 15.78
C ALA A 221 29.77 6.71 16.27
N LEU A 222 29.03 7.80 16.41
CA LEU A 222 29.53 9.08 16.88
C LEU A 222 29.55 9.13 18.40
N PRO A 223 30.36 10.02 19.00
CA PRO A 223 30.33 10.24 20.44
C PRO A 223 28.97 10.69 20.94
N ALA A 224 28.64 10.34 22.19
CA ALA A 224 27.36 10.75 22.79
C ALA A 224 27.22 12.27 22.81
N GLY A 225 26.00 12.75 22.43
CA GLY A 225 25.68 14.17 22.49
C GLY A 225 25.91 14.97 21.21
N VAL A 226 26.29 14.35 20.09
CA VAL A 226 26.37 15.06 18.80
C VAL A 226 24.98 15.49 18.36
N PRO A 227 24.72 16.82 18.15
CA PRO A 227 23.43 17.33 17.71
C PRO A 227 23.08 16.84 16.30
N ALA A 228 21.80 16.79 16.04
CA ALA A 228 21.28 16.30 14.76
C ALA A 228 21.78 17.08 13.53
N ASP A 229 21.91 18.40 13.65
CA ASP A 229 22.39 19.26 12.57
C ASP A 229 23.88 19.01 12.26
N ARG A 230 24.65 18.65 13.29
CA ARG A 230 26.07 18.29 13.13
C ARG A 230 26.23 16.92 12.44
N LEU A 231 25.31 15.99 12.71
CA LEU A 231 25.26 14.70 12.02
C LEU A 231 25.11 14.87 10.50
N GLU A 232 24.19 15.74 10.07
CA GLU A 232 23.94 15.97 8.63
C GLU A 232 25.15 16.65 7.97
N LYS A 233 25.78 17.61 8.65
CA LYS A 233 27.01 18.24 8.17
C LYS A 233 28.16 17.24 8.04
N ILE A 234 28.32 16.32 8.99
CA ILE A 234 29.32 15.24 8.87
C ILE A 234 29.01 14.35 7.66
N ALA A 235 27.73 13.99 7.46
CA ALA A 235 27.34 13.20 6.30
C ALA A 235 27.62 13.91 4.97
N GLU A 236 27.41 15.23 4.90
CA GLU A 236 27.73 16.03 3.73
C GLU A 236 29.24 16.13 3.49
N GLN A 237 30.03 16.33 4.53
CA GLN A 237 31.51 16.33 4.47
C GLN A 237 32.04 14.97 3.99
N LEU A 238 31.47 13.88 4.48
CA LEU A 238 31.82 12.53 4.01
C LEU A 238 31.46 12.33 2.54
N ARG A 239 30.29 12.79 2.10
CA ARG A 239 29.87 12.69 0.68
C ARG A 239 30.79 13.50 -0.23
N ALA A 240 31.23 14.68 0.22
CA ALA A 240 32.13 15.53 -0.55
C ALA A 240 33.57 15.00 -0.61
N ALA A 241 34.03 14.32 0.44
CA ALA A 241 35.39 13.79 0.55
C ALA A 241 35.56 12.41 -0.12
N LEU A 242 34.48 11.65 -0.29
CA LEU A 242 34.56 10.33 -0.92
C LEU A 242 34.88 10.44 -2.40
N PRO A 243 35.71 9.54 -2.95
CA PRO A 243 36.10 9.56 -4.33
C PRO A 243 34.88 9.49 -5.27
N ALA A 244 34.78 10.42 -6.23
CA ALA A 244 33.73 10.42 -7.25
C ALA A 244 33.82 9.22 -8.21
N THR A 245 34.94 8.49 -8.18
CA THR A 245 35.14 7.29 -9.01
C THR A 245 34.24 6.11 -8.65
N GLU A 246 33.66 6.11 -7.47
CA GLU A 246 32.82 5.03 -6.97
C GLU A 246 31.48 5.55 -6.44
N ALA A 247 30.41 4.75 -6.56
CA ALA A 247 29.10 5.12 -6.04
C ALA A 247 29.00 4.82 -4.52
N TYR A 248 29.57 5.70 -3.72
CA TYR A 248 29.41 5.63 -2.25
C TYR A 248 28.08 6.25 -1.83
N ARG A 249 27.33 5.51 -1.03
CA ARG A 249 26.10 6.00 -0.42
C ARG A 249 26.34 6.25 1.06
N VAL A 250 26.26 7.51 1.48
CA VAL A 250 26.33 7.88 2.91
C VAL A 250 24.92 8.08 3.42
N GLU A 251 24.51 7.23 4.33
CA GLU A 251 23.18 7.25 4.97
C GLU A 251 23.30 7.60 6.44
N THR A 252 22.47 8.52 6.92
CA THR A 252 22.30 8.78 8.33
C THR A 252 21.18 7.88 8.88
N PHE A 253 21.17 7.61 10.18
CA PHE A 253 20.05 6.83 10.78
C PHE A 253 18.69 7.49 10.51
N ARG A 254 18.62 8.80 10.28
CA ARG A 254 17.38 9.51 9.93
C ARG A 254 16.92 9.22 8.50
N GLN A 255 17.84 8.90 7.62
CA GLN A 255 17.60 8.57 6.22
C GLN A 255 17.61 7.06 5.99
N ALA A 256 17.85 6.26 7.03
CA ALA A 256 17.87 4.81 6.92
C ALA A 256 16.55 4.29 6.31
N GLN A 257 16.67 3.43 5.30
CA GLN A 257 15.58 2.79 4.58
C GLN A 257 14.53 3.74 3.96
N PRO A 258 14.93 4.72 3.12
CA PRO A 258 14.02 5.71 2.54
C PRO A 258 12.95 5.07 1.67
N GLN A 259 13.23 3.95 1.02
CA GLN A 259 12.26 3.22 0.19
C GLN A 259 11.11 2.63 1.02
N LEU A 260 11.42 2.01 2.17
CA LEU A 260 10.38 1.48 3.07
C LEU A 260 9.46 2.61 3.57
N ARG A 261 10.05 3.70 4.03
CA ARG A 261 9.26 4.85 4.50
C ARG A 261 8.36 5.41 3.41
N ARG A 262 8.85 5.54 2.17
CA ARG A 262 8.06 6.01 1.02
C ARG A 262 6.93 5.04 0.69
N SER A 263 7.21 3.75 0.63
CA SER A 263 6.20 2.72 0.37
C SER A 263 5.12 2.70 1.44
N PHE A 264 5.49 2.74 2.72
CA PHE A 264 4.52 2.82 3.82
C PHE A 264 3.73 4.12 3.81
N ALA A 265 4.37 5.26 3.52
CA ALA A 265 3.68 6.54 3.40
C ALA A 265 2.69 6.55 2.21
N GLN A 266 3.03 5.93 1.09
CA GLN A 266 2.13 5.81 -0.06
C GLN A 266 0.94 4.90 0.24
N VAL A 267 1.19 3.73 0.81
CA VAL A 267 0.12 2.81 1.26
C VAL A 267 -0.74 3.48 2.33
N GLY A 268 -0.13 4.16 3.31
CA GLY A 268 -0.83 4.88 4.36
C GLY A 268 -1.71 6.01 3.82
N ARG A 269 -1.27 6.78 2.83
CA ARG A 269 -2.08 7.80 2.14
C ARG A 269 -3.27 7.18 1.43
N PHE A 270 -3.05 6.11 0.68
CA PHE A 270 -4.11 5.41 -0.03
C PHE A 270 -5.16 4.83 0.93
N LEU A 271 -4.74 4.10 1.97
CA LEU A 271 -5.63 3.57 2.99
C LEU A 271 -6.34 4.70 3.76
N GLY A 272 -5.67 5.82 3.99
CA GLY A 272 -6.25 7.01 4.60
C GLY A 272 -7.39 7.61 3.78
N LEU A 273 -7.27 7.65 2.45
CA LEU A 273 -8.37 8.08 1.56
C LEU A 273 -9.56 7.12 1.60
N VAL A 274 -9.32 5.81 1.64
CA VAL A 274 -10.38 4.80 1.80
C VAL A 274 -11.11 4.96 3.13
N ALA A 275 -10.37 5.23 4.22
CA ALA A 275 -10.96 5.49 5.52
C ALA A 275 -11.79 6.79 5.56
N LEU A 276 -11.30 7.86 4.91
CA LEU A 276 -12.06 9.10 4.75
C LEU A 276 -13.35 8.87 3.96
N LEU A 277 -13.30 8.04 2.90
CA LEU A 277 -14.49 7.69 2.15
C LEU A 277 -15.51 6.95 3.03
N SER A 278 -15.06 5.99 3.85
CA SER A 278 -15.89 5.31 4.83
C SER A 278 -16.51 6.29 5.85
N LEU A 279 -15.72 7.26 6.33
CA LEU A 279 -16.18 8.29 7.24
C LEU A 279 -17.22 9.22 6.57
N PHE A 280 -17.03 9.58 5.30
CA PHE A 280 -17.97 10.42 4.56
C PHE A 280 -19.27 9.68 4.24
N VAL A 281 -19.19 8.38 3.91
CA VAL A 281 -20.37 7.52 3.82
C VAL A 281 -21.12 7.50 5.15
N GLY A 282 -20.41 7.36 6.29
CA GLY A 282 -20.96 7.51 7.64
C GLY A 282 -21.62 8.89 7.86
N GLY A 283 -21.01 9.97 7.34
CA GLY A 283 -21.57 11.32 7.35
C GLY A 283 -22.91 11.46 6.61
N ILE A 284 -23.11 10.75 5.50
CA ILE A 284 -24.41 10.66 4.83
C ILE A 284 -25.45 10.03 5.76
N GLY A 285 -25.06 8.99 6.52
CA GLY A 285 -25.90 8.38 7.55
C GLY A 285 -26.29 9.37 8.66
N VAL A 286 -25.33 10.19 9.10
CA VAL A 286 -25.56 11.30 10.02
C VAL A 286 -26.60 12.27 9.46
N ALA A 287 -26.42 12.73 8.20
CA ALA A 287 -27.37 13.64 7.55
C ALA A 287 -28.78 13.06 7.48
N GLN A 288 -28.93 11.76 7.16
CA GLN A 288 -30.23 11.09 7.13
C GLN A 288 -30.87 10.96 8.52
N SER A 289 -30.04 10.60 9.53
CA SER A 289 -30.49 10.53 10.93
C SER A 289 -31.00 11.87 11.44
N VAL A 290 -30.26 12.95 11.17
CA VAL A 290 -30.65 14.33 11.54
C VAL A 290 -31.92 14.74 10.84
N ARG A 291 -32.07 14.47 9.53
CA ARG A 291 -33.32 14.73 8.78
C ARG A 291 -34.52 14.03 9.40
N ALA A 292 -34.36 12.73 9.70
CA ALA A 292 -35.44 11.93 10.29
C ALA A 292 -35.81 12.40 11.68
N TRP A 293 -34.82 12.79 12.48
CA TRP A 293 -35.05 13.33 13.80
C TRP A 293 -35.76 14.68 13.77
N LEU A 294 -35.33 15.60 12.88
CA LEU A 294 -35.95 16.91 12.69
C LEU A 294 -37.40 16.80 12.22
N ALA A 295 -37.71 15.88 11.33
CA ALA A 295 -39.07 15.68 10.83
C ALA A 295 -40.07 15.39 11.96
N GLY A 296 -39.62 14.68 13.02
CA GLY A 296 -40.44 14.43 14.19
C GLY A 296 -40.47 15.52 15.26
N ARG A 297 -39.69 16.63 15.01
CA ARG A 297 -39.57 17.74 16.01
C ARG A 297 -40.00 19.08 15.46
N LEU A 298 -40.51 19.14 14.24
CA LEU A 298 -40.89 20.40 13.60
C LEU A 298 -41.94 21.19 14.41
N ASP A 299 -42.92 20.52 15.06
CA ASP A 299 -43.92 21.17 15.90
C ASP A 299 -43.33 21.70 17.20
N ALA A 300 -42.44 20.96 17.86
CA ALA A 300 -41.71 21.42 19.03
C ALA A 300 -40.83 22.65 18.68
N ILE A 301 -40.21 22.66 17.51
CA ILE A 301 -39.40 23.80 17.02
C ILE A 301 -40.30 25.02 16.76
N ALA A 302 -41.49 24.82 16.20
CA ALA A 302 -42.45 25.90 15.98
C ALA A 302 -42.90 26.49 17.35
N ILE A 303 -43.20 25.65 18.34
CA ILE A 303 -43.57 26.07 19.71
C ILE A 303 -42.41 26.88 20.36
N LEU A 304 -41.17 26.40 20.25
CA LEU A 304 -39.99 27.12 20.77
C LEU A 304 -39.86 28.51 20.15
N LYS A 305 -40.14 28.65 18.84
CA LYS A 305 -40.18 29.95 18.17
C LYS A 305 -41.34 30.83 18.65
N CYS A 306 -42.53 30.27 18.91
CA CYS A 306 -43.65 30.98 19.53
C CYS A 306 -43.32 31.46 20.93
N LEU A 307 -42.50 30.75 21.67
CA LEU A 307 -42.02 31.13 23.01
C LEU A 307 -40.88 32.19 22.98
N GLY A 308 -40.54 32.72 21.76
CA GLY A 308 -39.59 33.82 21.59
C GLY A 308 -38.16 33.43 21.29
N LEU A 309 -37.84 32.12 21.06
CA LEU A 309 -36.51 31.74 20.63
C LEU A 309 -36.19 32.21 19.22
N ARG A 310 -35.03 32.85 19.05
CA ARG A 310 -34.56 33.30 17.73
C ARG A 310 -34.17 32.08 16.88
N PRO A 311 -34.35 32.16 15.55
CA PRO A 311 -33.95 31.07 14.65
C PRO A 311 -32.50 30.61 14.82
N ARG A 312 -31.57 31.50 15.11
CA ARG A 312 -30.16 31.22 15.39
C ARG A 312 -29.95 30.43 16.69
N GLU A 313 -30.73 30.71 17.73
CA GLU A 313 -30.66 29.99 19.00
C GLU A 313 -31.18 28.56 18.88
N VAL A 314 -32.21 28.34 18.04
CA VAL A 314 -32.69 27.02 17.70
C VAL A 314 -31.62 26.27 16.92
N LEU A 315 -31.00 26.91 15.94
CA LEU A 315 -29.89 26.28 15.17
C LEU A 315 -28.73 25.89 16.10
N THR A 316 -28.29 26.77 16.99
CA THR A 316 -27.19 26.48 17.94
C THR A 316 -27.54 25.36 18.92
N LEU A 317 -28.79 25.22 19.33
CA LEU A 317 -29.27 24.10 20.16
C LEU A 317 -29.07 22.76 19.44
N TYR A 318 -29.56 22.67 18.20
CA TYR A 318 -29.48 21.41 17.42
C TYR A 318 -28.08 21.10 16.88
N LEU A 319 -27.28 22.13 16.55
CA LEU A 319 -25.85 21.96 16.27
C LEU A 319 -25.08 21.46 17.50
N GLY A 320 -25.37 22.00 18.68
CA GLY A 320 -24.78 21.52 19.91
C GLY A 320 -25.11 20.06 20.22
N GLN A 321 -26.36 19.63 19.97
CA GLN A 321 -26.73 18.23 20.10
C GLN A 321 -26.00 17.32 19.10
N THR A 322 -25.88 17.74 17.82
CA THR A 322 -25.12 16.97 16.83
C THR A 322 -23.64 16.92 17.15
N ALA A 323 -23.06 18.00 17.72
CA ALA A 323 -21.69 18.01 18.21
C ALA A 323 -21.49 17.01 19.36
N LEU A 324 -22.42 16.97 20.32
CA LEU A 324 -22.37 16.01 21.44
C LEU A 324 -22.47 14.58 20.97
N LEU A 325 -23.40 14.28 20.08
CA LEU A 325 -23.54 12.95 19.47
C LEU A 325 -22.31 12.61 18.62
N GLY A 326 -21.77 13.58 17.90
CA GLY A 326 -20.51 13.48 17.16
C GLY A 326 -19.34 13.13 18.06
N LEU A 327 -19.26 13.76 19.24
CA LEU A 327 -18.24 13.46 20.25
C LEU A 327 -18.37 12.03 20.76
N VAL A 328 -19.58 11.60 21.13
CA VAL A 328 -19.84 10.25 21.63
C VAL A 328 -19.52 9.21 20.56
N GLY A 329 -19.97 9.43 19.32
CA GLY A 329 -19.67 8.53 18.19
C GLY A 329 -18.18 8.45 17.88
N SER A 330 -17.48 9.60 17.94
CA SER A 330 -16.04 9.63 17.74
C SER A 330 -15.28 8.91 18.85
N LEU A 331 -15.67 9.06 20.12
CA LEU A 331 -15.05 8.35 21.25
C LEU A 331 -15.22 6.82 21.12
N ILE A 332 -16.41 6.37 20.76
CA ILE A 332 -16.66 4.95 20.52
C ILE A 332 -15.83 4.46 19.31
N GLY A 333 -15.79 5.25 18.23
CA GLY A 333 -14.97 4.97 17.07
C GLY A 333 -13.48 4.91 17.37
N ILE A 334 -12.98 5.80 18.23
CA ILE A 334 -11.59 5.78 18.72
C ILE A 334 -11.30 4.49 19.48
N LEU A 335 -12.18 4.08 20.40
CA LEU A 335 -12.01 2.85 21.16
C LEU A 335 -12.00 1.61 20.25
N LEU A 336 -12.91 1.55 19.29
CA LEU A 336 -12.95 0.46 18.29
C LEU A 336 -11.70 0.48 17.40
N GLY A 337 -11.31 1.64 16.91
CA GLY A 337 -10.12 1.80 16.07
C GLY A 337 -8.83 1.45 16.80
N ALA A 338 -8.68 1.85 18.06
CA ALA A 338 -7.56 1.48 18.91
C ALA A 338 -7.53 -0.03 19.20
N GLY A 339 -8.69 -0.64 19.42
CA GLY A 339 -8.82 -2.10 19.59
C GLY A 339 -8.38 -2.87 18.33
N ILE A 340 -8.80 -2.41 17.15
CA ILE A 340 -8.37 -2.98 15.87
C ILE A 340 -6.84 -2.84 15.71
N GLN A 341 -6.30 -1.65 16.01
CA GLN A 341 -4.87 -1.39 15.94
C GLN A 341 -4.08 -2.33 16.87
N ALA A 342 -4.57 -2.59 18.09
CA ALA A 342 -3.96 -3.53 19.01
C ALA A 342 -4.02 -4.99 18.52
N ALA A 343 -5.00 -5.36 17.71
CA ALA A 343 -5.14 -6.69 17.13
C ALA A 343 -4.25 -6.93 15.90
N ILE A 344 -3.83 -5.87 15.18
CA ILE A 344 -3.00 -5.97 13.94
C ILE A 344 -1.69 -6.76 14.17
N PRO A 345 -0.90 -6.56 15.24
CA PRO A 345 0.33 -7.32 15.46
C PRO A 345 0.10 -8.83 15.56
N HIS A 346 -1.04 -9.24 16.12
CA HIS A 346 -1.39 -10.66 16.23
C HIS A 346 -1.77 -11.29 14.88
N LEU A 347 -2.30 -10.48 13.96
CA LEU A 347 -2.69 -10.92 12.63
C LEU A 347 -1.54 -10.88 11.61
N PHE A 348 -0.57 -9.98 11.80
CA PHE A 348 0.51 -9.68 10.85
C PHE A 348 1.91 -9.78 11.47
N GLY A 349 2.06 -10.42 12.62
CA GLY A 349 3.27 -10.45 13.43
C GLY A 349 4.54 -10.96 12.71
N ASP A 350 4.38 -11.82 11.69
CA ASP A 350 5.49 -12.32 10.87
C ASP A 350 6.08 -11.27 9.91
N LEU A 351 5.33 -10.19 9.60
CA LEU A 351 5.72 -9.15 8.62
C LEU A 351 6.24 -7.88 9.29
N ILE A 352 5.70 -7.55 10.44
CA ILE A 352 5.99 -6.29 11.14
C ILE A 352 6.35 -6.65 12.59
N PRO A 353 7.61 -6.44 12.99
CA PRO A 353 8.01 -6.66 14.38
C PRO A 353 7.10 -5.88 15.33
N ALA A 354 6.58 -6.53 16.35
CA ALA A 354 5.68 -5.92 17.33
C ALA A 354 6.30 -4.68 18.00
N ALA A 355 7.61 -4.63 18.12
CA ALA A 355 8.37 -3.50 18.64
C ALA A 355 8.20 -2.20 17.80
N LEU A 356 7.92 -2.31 16.50
CA LEU A 356 7.71 -1.17 15.61
C LEU A 356 6.28 -0.61 15.68
N ILE A 357 5.33 -1.34 16.26
CA ILE A 357 3.93 -0.92 16.35
C ILE A 357 3.69 -0.35 17.74
N ARG A 358 3.61 0.97 17.83
CA ARG A 358 3.19 1.65 19.05
C ARG A 358 1.67 1.84 19.04
N PRO A 359 0.90 1.14 19.90
CA PRO A 359 -0.56 1.11 19.80
C PRO A 359 -1.25 2.43 20.17
N TRP A 360 -0.64 3.29 20.95
CA TRP A 360 -1.23 4.54 21.40
C TRP A 360 -0.53 5.74 20.77
N GLN A 361 -1.18 6.32 19.75
CA GLN A 361 -0.71 7.54 19.07
C GLN A 361 -1.66 8.69 19.34
N PRO A 362 -1.37 9.59 20.29
CA PRO A 362 -2.28 10.67 20.67
C PRO A 362 -2.65 11.58 19.49
N GLY A 363 -1.72 11.80 18.57
CA GLY A 363 -2.00 12.55 17.34
C GLY A 363 -3.03 11.90 16.43
N ALA A 364 -3.04 10.56 16.29
CA ALA A 364 -4.04 9.85 15.51
C ALA A 364 -5.43 9.88 16.19
N LEU A 365 -5.46 9.75 17.52
CA LEU A 365 -6.70 9.81 18.30
C LEU A 365 -7.35 11.20 18.20
N LEU A 366 -6.56 12.28 18.36
CA LEU A 366 -7.04 13.66 18.22
C LEU A 366 -7.51 13.96 16.79
N ARG A 367 -6.80 13.48 15.76
CA ARG A 367 -7.25 13.58 14.37
C ARG A 367 -8.57 12.86 14.16
N GLY A 368 -8.71 11.62 14.66
CA GLY A 368 -9.96 10.87 14.59
C GLY A 368 -11.13 11.59 15.26
N LEU A 369 -10.90 12.19 16.45
CA LEU A 369 -11.89 12.99 17.15
C LEU A 369 -12.30 14.23 16.33
N GLY A 370 -11.32 15.00 15.84
CA GLY A 370 -11.55 16.21 15.06
C GLY A 370 -12.27 15.93 13.73
N LEU A 371 -11.85 14.88 13.01
CA LEU A 371 -12.48 14.44 11.77
C LEU A 371 -13.91 13.95 12.02
N GLY A 372 -14.13 13.15 13.05
CA GLY A 372 -15.46 12.62 13.35
C GLY A 372 -16.46 13.72 13.75
N VAL A 373 -16.09 14.59 14.71
CA VAL A 373 -16.93 15.74 15.09
C VAL A 373 -17.12 16.70 13.91
N GLY A 374 -16.05 16.96 13.13
CA GLY A 374 -16.10 17.79 11.93
C GLY A 374 -17.08 17.27 10.91
N VAL A 375 -17.03 15.97 10.59
CA VAL A 375 -17.96 15.31 9.65
C VAL A 375 -19.39 15.34 10.20
N ALA A 376 -19.58 15.05 11.48
CA ALA A 376 -20.90 15.11 12.10
C ALA A 376 -21.54 16.51 11.96
N LEU A 377 -20.79 17.56 12.22
CA LEU A 377 -21.24 18.94 12.06
C LEU A 377 -21.49 19.31 10.60
N LEU A 378 -20.54 19.01 9.70
CA LEU A 378 -20.63 19.36 8.28
C LEU A 378 -21.82 18.69 7.59
N PHE A 379 -22.02 17.39 7.78
CA PHE A 379 -23.13 16.68 7.19
C PHE A 379 -24.50 17.00 7.83
N SER A 380 -24.51 17.54 9.04
CA SER A 380 -25.74 18.03 9.68
C SER A 380 -26.16 19.42 9.21
N LEU A 381 -25.24 20.21 8.63
CA LEU A 381 -25.54 21.59 8.19
C LEU A 381 -26.68 21.67 7.15
N PRO A 382 -26.69 20.86 6.07
CA PRO A 382 -27.78 20.96 5.06
C PRO A 382 -29.17 20.67 5.64
N PRO A 383 -29.41 19.62 6.45
CA PRO A 383 -30.73 19.41 7.05
C PRO A 383 -31.07 20.46 8.11
N LEU A 384 -30.10 20.96 8.89
CA LEU A 384 -30.33 21.96 9.93
C LEU A 384 -30.58 23.37 9.36
N ALA A 385 -30.04 23.67 8.20
CA ALA A 385 -30.28 24.97 7.52
C ALA A 385 -31.77 25.22 7.27
N GLY A 386 -32.57 24.17 7.08
CA GLY A 386 -34.04 24.25 6.95
C GLY A 386 -34.75 24.79 8.19
N LEU A 387 -34.14 24.66 9.39
CA LEU A 387 -34.75 25.13 10.65
C LEU A 387 -34.90 26.64 10.73
N LEU A 388 -34.02 27.38 10.06
CA LEU A 388 -34.07 28.86 10.09
C LEU A 388 -35.42 29.39 9.62
N ARG A 389 -36.14 28.65 8.79
CA ARG A 389 -37.38 29.10 8.10
C ARG A 389 -38.65 28.35 8.53
N VAL A 390 -38.60 27.52 9.56
CA VAL A 390 -39.84 26.92 10.12
C VAL A 390 -40.74 28.03 10.62
N PRO A 391 -41.95 28.22 10.04
CA PRO A 391 -42.84 29.30 10.47
C PRO A 391 -43.55 28.91 11.77
N PRO A 392 -43.76 29.87 12.70
CA PRO A 392 -44.52 29.61 13.93
C PRO A 392 -45.95 29.16 13.67
N SER A 393 -46.56 29.61 12.59
CA SER A 393 -47.93 29.25 12.15
C SER A 393 -48.17 27.75 11.87
N ARG A 394 -47.07 26.95 11.78
CA ARG A 394 -47.18 25.51 11.66
C ARG A 394 -47.85 24.80 12.85
N VAL A 395 -47.80 25.41 14.03
CA VAL A 395 -48.52 24.89 15.23
C VAL A 395 -50.02 24.83 14.98
N LEU A 396 -50.57 25.71 14.10
CA LEU A 396 -51.98 25.79 13.75
C LEU A 396 -52.42 24.89 12.56
N ARG A 397 -51.49 24.39 11.78
CA ARG A 397 -51.72 23.57 10.58
C ARG A 397 -50.93 22.27 10.67
N ARG A 398 -51.57 21.17 11.10
CA ARG A 398 -50.95 19.86 11.24
C ARG A 398 -50.56 19.18 9.92
N ASP A 399 -51.17 19.57 8.80
CA ASP A 399 -50.99 18.95 7.47
C ASP A 399 -50.06 19.76 6.55
N ALA A 400 -49.17 20.59 7.08
CA ALA A 400 -48.28 21.39 6.26
C ALA A 400 -47.23 20.54 5.55
N GLU A 401 -47.17 20.67 4.23
CA GLU A 401 -46.15 20.05 3.36
C GLU A 401 -44.71 20.28 3.79
N PRO A 402 -43.75 19.41 3.38
CA PRO A 402 -42.32 19.61 3.66
C PRO A 402 -41.92 21.02 3.18
N LEU A 403 -41.25 21.76 4.06
CA LEU A 403 -40.84 23.13 3.78
C LEU A 403 -39.89 23.18 2.59
N PRO A 404 -40.18 24.01 1.55
CA PRO A 404 -39.25 24.20 0.45
C PRO A 404 -37.97 24.87 0.97
N VAL A 405 -36.86 24.18 0.82
CA VAL A 405 -35.55 24.76 1.18
C VAL A 405 -35.20 25.82 0.12
N HIS A 406 -34.98 27.04 0.56
CA HIS A 406 -34.62 28.12 -0.35
C HIS A 406 -33.27 27.81 -1.04
N ARG A 407 -33.21 27.97 -2.37
CA ARG A 407 -32.04 27.61 -3.17
C ARG A 407 -30.74 28.24 -2.67
N ALA A 408 -30.77 29.50 -2.19
CA ALA A 408 -29.59 30.17 -1.66
C ALA A 408 -29.07 29.55 -0.33
N THR A 409 -29.97 29.18 0.61
CA THR A 409 -29.53 28.55 1.89
C THR A 409 -29.05 27.13 1.66
N ALA A 410 -29.66 26.39 0.72
CA ALA A 410 -29.19 25.09 0.30
C ALA A 410 -27.80 25.21 -0.37
N GLY A 411 -27.64 26.15 -1.29
CA GLY A 411 -26.37 26.41 -1.96
C GLY A 411 -25.24 26.73 -0.97
N PHE A 412 -25.50 27.65 -0.02
CA PHE A 412 -24.52 27.95 1.03
C PHE A 412 -24.13 26.73 1.88
N ALA A 413 -25.11 25.91 2.28
CA ALA A 413 -24.84 24.70 3.06
C ALA A 413 -24.02 23.67 2.26
N PHE A 414 -24.28 23.52 0.94
CA PHE A 414 -23.50 22.66 0.08
C PHE A 414 -22.07 23.17 -0.15
N VAL A 415 -21.89 24.48 -0.34
CA VAL A 415 -20.57 25.10 -0.46
C VAL A 415 -19.78 24.94 0.85
N ALA A 416 -20.41 25.16 1.99
CA ALA A 416 -19.79 24.95 3.30
C ALA A 416 -19.41 23.46 3.51
N LEU A 417 -20.26 22.53 3.08
CA LEU A 417 -19.97 21.11 3.11
C LEU A 417 -18.76 20.78 2.22
N ALA A 418 -18.73 21.25 0.97
CA ALA A 418 -17.64 20.99 0.04
C ALA A 418 -16.31 21.59 0.54
N ALA A 419 -16.32 22.82 1.02
CA ALA A 419 -15.16 23.49 1.59
C ALA A 419 -14.65 22.77 2.86
N GLY A 420 -15.57 22.36 3.73
CA GLY A 420 -15.25 21.59 4.92
C GLY A 420 -14.67 20.21 4.60
N LEU A 421 -15.22 19.48 3.61
CA LEU A 421 -14.69 18.21 3.14
C LEU A 421 -13.29 18.39 2.53
N LEU A 422 -13.08 19.47 1.78
CA LEU A 422 -11.76 19.79 1.23
C LEU A 422 -10.74 20.05 2.36
N ALA A 423 -11.11 20.83 3.37
CA ALA A 423 -10.26 21.10 4.52
C ALA A 423 -9.93 19.84 5.33
N LEU A 424 -10.91 18.97 5.58
CA LEU A 424 -10.71 17.70 6.29
C LEU A 424 -9.81 16.74 5.50
N THR A 425 -10.02 16.68 4.17
CA THR A 425 -9.18 15.84 3.29
C THR A 425 -7.77 16.40 3.20
N PHE A 426 -7.61 17.72 3.11
CA PHE A 426 -6.29 18.37 3.13
C PHE A 426 -5.55 18.11 4.44
N ALA A 427 -6.21 18.19 5.58
CA ALA A 427 -5.63 17.85 6.88
C ALA A 427 -5.07 16.42 6.94
N GLN A 428 -5.66 15.48 6.16
CA GLN A 428 -5.22 14.08 6.09
C GLN A 428 -4.14 13.84 5.03
N THR A 429 -4.28 14.45 3.83
CA THR A 429 -3.41 14.17 2.67
C THR A 429 -2.20 15.09 2.59
N GLN A 430 -2.27 16.28 3.22
CA GLN A 430 -1.29 17.37 3.13
C GLN A 430 -1.02 17.83 1.69
N SER A 431 -1.96 17.56 0.76
CA SER A 431 -1.86 17.92 -0.65
C SER A 431 -3.19 18.48 -1.15
N LEU A 432 -3.20 19.75 -1.59
CA LEU A 432 -4.39 20.42 -2.08
C LEU A 432 -4.93 19.77 -3.36
N LEU A 433 -4.01 19.36 -4.25
CA LEU A 433 -4.38 18.72 -5.52
C LEU A 433 -5.08 17.37 -5.28
N LEU A 434 -4.49 16.50 -4.45
CA LEU A 434 -5.09 15.21 -4.11
C LEU A 434 -6.43 15.39 -3.39
N SER A 435 -6.54 16.39 -2.51
CA SER A 435 -7.78 16.70 -1.80
C SER A 435 -8.87 17.16 -2.77
N ALA A 436 -8.54 18.05 -3.71
CA ALA A 436 -9.47 18.54 -4.71
C ALA A 436 -9.93 17.43 -5.66
N GLN A 437 -9.00 16.56 -6.11
CA GLN A 437 -9.32 15.40 -6.94
C GLN A 437 -10.24 14.41 -6.20
N PHE A 438 -9.96 14.12 -4.92
CA PHE A 438 -10.75 13.19 -4.13
C PHE A 438 -12.17 13.73 -3.86
N VAL A 439 -12.29 14.98 -3.41
CA VAL A 439 -13.59 15.62 -3.15
C VAL A 439 -14.36 15.79 -4.45
N GLY A 440 -13.69 16.15 -5.55
CA GLY A 440 -14.29 16.26 -6.87
C GLY A 440 -14.82 14.91 -7.39
N ALA A 441 -14.04 13.85 -7.26
CA ALA A 441 -14.46 12.49 -7.63
C ALA A 441 -15.65 12.01 -6.78
N LEU A 442 -15.62 12.28 -5.47
CA LEU A 442 -16.72 11.96 -4.56
C LEU A 442 -17.99 12.73 -4.91
N ALA A 443 -17.87 14.03 -5.20
CA ALA A 443 -18.99 14.86 -5.61
C ALA A 443 -19.58 14.38 -6.94
N LEU A 444 -18.74 14.05 -7.91
CA LEU A 444 -19.16 13.51 -9.21
C LEU A 444 -19.89 12.17 -9.05
N ALA A 445 -19.32 11.24 -8.29
CA ALA A 445 -19.93 9.94 -8.01
C ALA A 445 -21.28 10.09 -7.30
N THR A 446 -21.35 10.98 -6.30
CA THR A 446 -22.58 11.29 -5.57
C THR A 446 -23.63 11.92 -6.48
N ALA A 447 -23.22 12.86 -7.33
CA ALA A 447 -24.11 13.49 -8.31
C ALA A 447 -24.64 12.49 -9.34
N LEU A 448 -23.78 11.64 -9.89
CA LEU A 448 -24.15 10.59 -10.83
C LEU A 448 -25.20 9.63 -10.23
N LEU A 449 -24.94 9.16 -9.02
CA LEU A 449 -25.87 8.29 -8.28
C LEU A 449 -27.20 8.99 -7.97
N ALA A 450 -27.16 10.26 -7.58
CA ALA A 450 -28.35 11.04 -7.27
C ALA A 450 -29.19 11.34 -8.53
N VAL A 451 -28.53 11.69 -9.64
CA VAL A 451 -29.19 11.92 -10.93
C VAL A 451 -29.86 10.63 -11.42
N ALA A 452 -29.15 9.53 -11.37
CA ALA A 452 -29.68 8.24 -11.79
C ALA A 452 -30.83 7.77 -10.90
N ALA A 453 -30.74 7.97 -9.58
CA ALA A 453 -31.87 7.70 -8.66
C ALA A 453 -33.12 8.54 -8.99
N THR A 454 -32.92 9.82 -9.33
CA THR A 454 -34.04 10.71 -9.71
C THR A 454 -34.62 10.35 -11.10
N LEU A 455 -33.76 9.99 -12.05
CA LEU A 455 -34.18 9.51 -13.37
C LEU A 455 -34.97 8.21 -13.25
N LEU A 456 -34.50 7.27 -12.43
CA LEU A 456 -35.20 6.03 -12.14
C LEU A 456 -36.62 6.31 -11.58
N ALA A 457 -36.72 7.15 -10.56
CA ALA A 457 -37.99 7.53 -9.95
C ALA A 457 -38.97 8.12 -10.99
N LYS A 458 -38.47 8.99 -11.88
CA LYS A 458 -39.25 9.57 -12.97
C LYS A 458 -39.67 8.53 -14.02
N SER A 459 -38.78 7.64 -14.40
CA SER A 459 -39.01 6.58 -15.39
C SER A 459 -40.06 5.58 -14.91
N ILE A 460 -39.95 5.16 -13.63
CA ILE A 460 -40.93 4.28 -13.00
C ILE A 460 -42.32 4.92 -12.98
N GLY A 461 -42.43 6.24 -12.75
CA GLY A 461 -43.69 6.96 -12.79
C GLY A 461 -44.39 6.97 -14.16
N ARG A 462 -43.66 6.66 -15.24
CA ARG A 462 -44.15 6.59 -16.62
C ARG A 462 -44.51 5.19 -17.09
N LEU A 463 -44.14 4.14 -16.32
CA LEU A 463 -44.39 2.75 -16.66
C LEU A 463 -45.90 2.43 -16.59
N PRO A 464 -46.39 1.57 -17.47
CA PRO A 464 -47.80 1.11 -17.43
C PRO A 464 -48.09 0.37 -16.13
N ARG A 465 -49.33 0.39 -15.68
CA ARG A 465 -49.75 -0.24 -14.44
C ARG A 465 -49.66 -1.77 -14.54
N PHE A 466 -48.75 -2.37 -13.75
CA PHE A 466 -48.63 -3.82 -13.69
C PHE A 466 -49.84 -4.48 -12.99
N SER A 467 -50.21 -5.67 -13.44
CA SER A 467 -51.31 -6.46 -12.87
C SER A 467 -51.02 -6.93 -11.43
N SER A 468 -49.73 -7.21 -11.10
CA SER A 468 -49.32 -7.61 -9.76
C SER A 468 -49.36 -6.43 -8.78
N ILE A 469 -50.16 -6.54 -7.73
CA ILE A 469 -50.29 -5.53 -6.68
C ILE A 469 -48.93 -5.25 -5.99
N ALA A 470 -48.11 -6.27 -5.76
CA ALA A 470 -46.81 -6.14 -5.15
C ALA A 470 -45.81 -5.33 -6.01
N LEU A 471 -45.79 -5.60 -7.34
CA LEU A 471 -44.93 -4.85 -8.27
C LEU A 471 -45.41 -3.40 -8.42
N ARG A 472 -46.73 -3.21 -8.57
CA ARG A 472 -47.33 -1.87 -8.69
C ARG A 472 -47.06 -0.99 -7.48
N HIS A 473 -47.12 -1.59 -6.29
CA HIS A 473 -46.89 -0.85 -5.02
C HIS A 473 -45.40 -0.61 -4.75
N GLY A 474 -44.57 -1.62 -4.98
CA GLY A 474 -43.11 -1.51 -4.82
C GLY A 474 -42.49 -0.49 -5.79
N LEU A 475 -42.94 -0.47 -7.07
CA LEU A 475 -42.55 0.53 -8.05
C LEU A 475 -43.14 1.91 -7.73
N GLY A 476 -44.41 1.98 -7.32
CA GLY A 476 -45.09 3.23 -6.98
C GLY A 476 -44.45 3.96 -5.77
N SER A 477 -43.90 3.21 -4.80
CA SER A 477 -43.21 3.81 -3.65
C SER A 477 -41.93 4.53 -4.06
N LEU A 478 -41.19 4.01 -5.06
CA LEU A 478 -39.98 4.62 -5.61
C LEU A 478 -40.26 5.89 -6.44
N ALA A 479 -41.39 5.93 -7.12
CA ALA A 479 -41.79 7.08 -7.92
C ALA A 479 -42.22 8.30 -7.09
N ARG A 480 -42.51 8.12 -5.80
CA ARG A 480 -42.86 9.23 -4.90
C ARG A 480 -41.64 10.09 -4.62
N PRO A 481 -41.70 11.42 -4.77
CA PRO A 481 -40.56 12.28 -4.44
C PRO A 481 -40.26 12.19 -2.95
N GLY A 482 -39.12 11.59 -2.60
CA GLY A 482 -38.68 11.44 -1.23
C GLY A 482 -37.14 11.33 -1.14
N ALA A 483 -36.54 12.15 -0.31
CA ALA A 483 -35.09 12.20 -0.13
C ALA A 483 -34.45 10.92 0.42
N ALA A 484 -35.26 10.03 1.04
CA ALA A 484 -34.76 8.79 1.65
C ALA A 484 -34.26 7.77 0.63
N THR A 485 -34.98 7.59 -0.49
CA THR A 485 -34.62 6.64 -1.56
C THR A 485 -33.33 7.05 -2.26
N VAL A 486 -33.21 8.34 -2.61
CA VAL A 486 -31.99 8.88 -3.24
C VAL A 486 -30.79 8.72 -2.30
N GLY A 487 -30.96 9.07 -1.02
CA GLY A 487 -29.90 8.92 -0.02
C GLY A 487 -29.46 7.45 0.17
N ALA A 488 -30.40 6.51 0.15
CA ALA A 488 -30.10 5.08 0.24
C ALA A 488 -29.33 4.58 -0.99
N ILE A 489 -29.73 4.96 -2.22
CA ILE A 489 -29.03 4.61 -3.47
C ILE A 489 -27.62 5.20 -3.48
N VAL A 490 -27.45 6.46 -3.09
CA VAL A 490 -26.13 7.12 -3.02
C VAL A 490 -25.22 6.41 -2.02
N ALA A 491 -25.70 6.17 -0.81
CA ALA A 491 -24.89 5.55 0.24
C ALA A 491 -24.47 4.12 -0.11
N LEU A 492 -25.41 3.30 -0.59
CA LEU A 492 -25.13 1.94 -1.00
C LEU A 492 -24.23 1.90 -2.25
N GLY A 493 -24.50 2.77 -3.22
CA GLY A 493 -23.70 2.89 -4.44
C GLY A 493 -22.26 3.28 -4.16
N LEU A 494 -21.99 4.25 -3.27
CA LEU A 494 -20.63 4.62 -2.84
C LEU A 494 -19.94 3.44 -2.13
N GLY A 495 -20.67 2.66 -1.32
CA GLY A 495 -20.14 1.44 -0.73
C GLY A 495 -19.71 0.42 -1.80
N VAL A 496 -20.56 0.18 -2.79
CA VAL A 496 -20.26 -0.72 -3.92
C VAL A 496 -19.06 -0.23 -4.74
N ILE A 497 -19.01 1.07 -5.08
CA ILE A 497 -17.88 1.69 -5.78
C ILE A 497 -16.56 1.37 -5.05
N THR A 498 -16.52 1.61 -3.76
CA THR A 498 -15.29 1.46 -2.96
C THR A 498 -14.81 0.01 -2.94
N VAL A 499 -15.71 -0.91 -2.57
CA VAL A 499 -15.37 -2.34 -2.43
C VAL A 499 -15.00 -2.94 -3.76
N LEU A 500 -15.75 -2.62 -4.81
CA LEU A 500 -15.52 -3.20 -6.13
C LEU A 500 -14.26 -2.66 -6.78
N THR A 501 -14.04 -1.33 -6.77
CA THR A 501 -12.80 -0.73 -7.28
C THR A 501 -11.58 -1.41 -6.63
N MET A 502 -11.62 -1.57 -5.32
CA MET A 502 -10.52 -2.18 -4.59
C MET A 502 -10.33 -3.66 -4.93
N SER A 503 -11.44 -4.40 -5.02
CA SER A 503 -11.41 -5.83 -5.38
C SER A 503 -10.89 -6.05 -6.81
N LEU A 504 -11.23 -5.16 -7.76
CA LEU A 504 -10.74 -5.22 -9.13
C LEU A 504 -9.24 -4.90 -9.22
N VAL A 505 -8.79 -3.85 -8.52
CA VAL A 505 -7.37 -3.47 -8.46
C VAL A 505 -6.54 -4.59 -7.83
N GLU A 506 -6.96 -5.11 -6.67
CA GLU A 506 -6.29 -6.21 -5.99
C GLU A 506 -6.17 -7.45 -6.89
N ARG A 507 -7.30 -7.84 -7.53
CA ARG A 507 -7.30 -9.01 -8.42
C ARG A 507 -6.37 -8.81 -9.60
N ARG A 508 -6.38 -7.62 -10.23
CA ARG A 508 -5.52 -7.35 -11.39
C ARG A 508 -4.04 -7.45 -11.01
N ILE A 509 -3.65 -6.83 -9.91
CA ILE A 509 -2.29 -6.93 -9.39
C ILE A 509 -1.93 -8.39 -9.08
N SER A 510 -2.78 -9.11 -8.35
CA SER A 510 -2.55 -10.51 -8.02
C SER A 510 -2.50 -11.42 -9.25
N HIS A 511 -3.32 -11.13 -10.26
CA HIS A 511 -3.40 -11.91 -11.49
C HIS A 511 -2.19 -11.64 -12.39
N GLU A 512 -1.75 -10.40 -12.51
CA GLU A 512 -0.55 -10.02 -13.25
C GLU A 512 0.68 -10.69 -12.64
N LEU A 513 0.84 -10.57 -11.33
CA LEU A 513 1.92 -11.24 -10.60
C LEU A 513 1.82 -12.78 -10.65
N GLY A 514 0.63 -13.35 -10.78
CA GLY A 514 0.40 -14.78 -10.93
C GLY A 514 0.52 -15.27 -12.38
N ARG A 515 0.16 -14.44 -13.36
CA ARG A 515 0.32 -14.73 -14.80
C ARG A 515 1.76 -14.62 -15.27
N GLU A 516 2.55 -13.79 -14.62
CA GLU A 516 3.96 -13.52 -14.95
C GLU A 516 4.92 -14.68 -14.64
N LEU A 517 4.41 -15.88 -14.33
CA LEU A 517 5.11 -17.11 -14.61
C LEU A 517 4.55 -17.69 -15.92
N PRO A 518 4.96 -17.17 -17.10
CA PRO A 518 4.63 -17.82 -18.35
C PRO A 518 5.01 -19.29 -18.20
N SER A 519 4.25 -20.18 -18.80
CA SER A 519 4.63 -21.60 -18.85
C SER A 519 6.06 -21.80 -19.35
N ASN A 520 6.63 -20.77 -19.96
CA ASN A 520 7.98 -20.67 -20.50
C ASN A 520 9.00 -19.95 -19.60
N ALA A 521 8.62 -19.39 -18.43
CA ALA A 521 9.56 -18.71 -17.53
C ALA A 521 10.61 -19.69 -16.99
N PRO A 522 11.86 -19.25 -16.85
CA PRO A 522 12.90 -20.04 -16.19
C PRO A 522 12.53 -20.29 -14.73
N SER A 523 12.73 -21.50 -14.24
CA SER A 523 12.51 -21.84 -12.83
C SER A 523 13.71 -21.43 -11.96
N ALA A 524 14.89 -21.26 -12.56
CA ALA A 524 16.13 -20.95 -11.88
C ALA A 524 16.93 -19.87 -12.60
N PHE A 525 17.53 -18.98 -11.81
CA PHE A 525 18.58 -18.06 -12.20
C PHE A 525 19.88 -18.45 -11.53
N LEU A 526 20.96 -18.47 -12.30
CA LEU A 526 22.30 -18.70 -11.83
C LEU A 526 23.13 -17.44 -12.04
N VAL A 527 23.80 -17.00 -11.01
CA VAL A 527 24.57 -15.73 -11.01
C VAL A 527 25.97 -16.01 -10.52
N ASP A 528 26.90 -15.12 -10.85
CA ASP A 528 28.31 -15.16 -10.45
C ASP A 528 29.08 -16.41 -10.98
N ILE A 529 28.69 -16.88 -12.18
CA ILE A 529 29.39 -17.96 -12.88
C ILE A 529 30.63 -17.39 -13.54
N GLN A 530 31.82 -17.88 -13.15
CA GLN A 530 33.07 -17.50 -13.83
C GLN A 530 33.13 -18.13 -15.23
N PRO A 531 33.71 -17.46 -16.24
CA PRO A 531 33.77 -17.98 -17.58
C PRO A 531 34.34 -19.41 -17.67
N ALA A 532 35.38 -19.73 -16.92
CA ALA A 532 35.98 -21.06 -16.85
C ALA A 532 35.06 -22.14 -16.23
N GLN A 533 34.10 -21.75 -15.41
CA GLN A 533 33.15 -22.69 -14.78
C GLN A 533 31.95 -23.00 -15.66
N TRP A 534 31.63 -22.15 -16.63
CA TRP A 534 30.44 -22.30 -17.46
C TRP A 534 30.28 -23.66 -18.15
N PRO A 535 31.32 -24.24 -18.80
CA PRO A 535 31.17 -25.56 -19.43
C PRO A 535 30.73 -26.65 -18.44
N GLY A 536 31.26 -26.65 -17.22
CA GLY A 536 30.90 -27.61 -16.20
C GLY A 536 29.51 -27.37 -15.61
N VAL A 537 29.12 -26.08 -15.38
CA VAL A 537 27.75 -25.72 -14.96
C VAL A 537 26.72 -26.13 -16.02
N GLN A 538 27.01 -25.87 -17.29
CA GLN A 538 26.15 -26.26 -18.41
C GLN A 538 25.98 -27.77 -18.49
N ALA A 539 27.07 -28.52 -18.38
CA ALA A 539 27.03 -30.00 -18.39
C ALA A 539 26.20 -30.54 -17.21
N LEU A 540 26.28 -29.93 -16.02
CA LEU A 540 25.47 -30.31 -14.87
C LEU A 540 23.98 -30.06 -15.10
N LEU A 541 23.62 -28.88 -15.61
CA LEU A 541 22.24 -28.53 -15.95
C LEU A 541 21.66 -29.46 -17.01
N THR A 542 22.45 -29.79 -18.03
CA THR A 542 22.05 -30.73 -19.09
C THR A 542 21.82 -32.14 -18.54
N ARG A 543 22.71 -32.65 -17.67
CA ARG A 543 22.53 -33.94 -16.98
C ARG A 543 21.27 -33.95 -16.10
N ALA A 544 20.92 -32.81 -15.50
CA ALA A 544 19.70 -32.62 -14.73
C ALA A 544 18.44 -32.46 -15.62
N ARG A 545 18.56 -32.65 -16.95
CA ARG A 545 17.48 -32.49 -17.94
C ARG A 545 16.83 -31.12 -17.88
N ALA A 546 17.63 -30.07 -17.66
CA ALA A 546 17.15 -28.72 -17.77
C ALA A 546 16.75 -28.39 -19.20
N GLU A 547 15.56 -27.86 -19.38
CA GLU A 547 15.09 -27.31 -20.64
C GLU A 547 15.50 -25.84 -20.74
N LYS A 548 15.71 -25.32 -21.95
CA LYS A 548 16.02 -23.90 -22.21
C LYS A 548 17.12 -23.35 -21.30
N ILE A 549 18.32 -23.79 -21.49
CA ILE A 549 19.50 -23.24 -20.80
C ILE A 549 20.00 -22.06 -21.62
N ASP A 550 19.76 -20.85 -21.12
CA ASP A 550 20.26 -19.61 -21.72
C ASP A 550 21.36 -19.02 -20.84
N SER A 551 22.41 -18.49 -21.46
CA SER A 551 23.50 -17.86 -20.71
C SER A 551 24.07 -16.70 -21.49
N VAL A 552 24.29 -15.59 -20.79
CA VAL A 552 24.87 -14.38 -21.36
C VAL A 552 26.04 -13.89 -20.52
N PRO A 553 27.07 -13.32 -21.15
CA PRO A 553 28.14 -12.65 -20.43
C PRO A 553 27.65 -11.32 -19.88
N VAL A 554 28.21 -10.90 -18.76
CA VAL A 554 27.92 -9.63 -18.09
C VAL A 554 29.22 -8.94 -17.77
N VAL A 555 29.39 -7.75 -18.30
CA VAL A 555 30.51 -6.85 -18.03
C VAL A 555 29.99 -5.66 -17.22
N MET A 556 30.68 -5.33 -16.15
CA MET A 556 30.36 -4.14 -15.35
C MET A 556 31.10 -2.94 -15.90
N ALA A 557 30.36 -1.88 -16.20
CA ALA A 557 30.92 -0.64 -16.73
C ALA A 557 30.22 0.59 -16.11
N ARG A 558 30.91 1.71 -16.06
CA ARG A 558 30.37 2.99 -15.64
C ARG A 558 30.28 3.94 -16.82
N ILE A 559 29.15 4.65 -16.96
CA ILE A 559 29.07 5.72 -17.94
C ILE A 559 30.00 6.86 -17.50
N SER A 560 30.92 7.24 -18.32
CA SER A 560 31.91 8.31 -18.07
C SER A 560 31.56 9.62 -18.77
N SER A 561 30.95 9.54 -19.98
CA SER A 561 30.53 10.69 -20.73
C SER A 561 29.33 10.40 -21.63
N ILE A 562 28.59 11.45 -21.99
CA ILE A 562 27.52 11.44 -22.99
C ILE A 562 27.83 12.56 -24.00
N ASP A 563 27.93 12.19 -25.29
CA ASP A 563 28.29 13.08 -26.39
C ASP A 563 29.53 13.96 -26.08
N GLY A 564 30.56 13.31 -25.50
CA GLY A 564 31.82 13.94 -25.11
C GLY A 564 31.76 14.79 -23.81
N ARG A 565 30.60 14.95 -23.20
CA ARG A 565 30.43 15.69 -21.93
C ARG A 565 30.59 14.76 -20.74
N PRO A 566 31.49 15.03 -19.81
CA PRO A 566 31.68 14.23 -18.61
C PRO A 566 30.39 14.13 -17.79
N ILE A 567 30.10 12.91 -17.25
CA ILE A 567 28.87 12.64 -16.50
C ILE A 567 28.75 13.51 -15.25
N ASP A 568 29.88 13.86 -14.62
CA ASP A 568 29.91 14.66 -13.39
C ASP A 568 29.42 16.10 -13.64
N ARG A 569 29.74 16.68 -14.80
CA ARG A 569 29.21 17.99 -15.22
C ARG A 569 27.72 17.94 -15.50
N ILE A 570 27.27 16.89 -16.20
CA ILE A 570 25.82 16.67 -16.47
C ILE A 570 25.05 16.50 -15.17
N ALA A 571 25.59 15.76 -14.21
CA ALA A 571 24.98 15.56 -12.91
C ALA A 571 24.93 16.84 -12.06
N ALA A 572 26.00 17.64 -12.08
CA ALA A 572 26.07 18.94 -11.39
C ALA A 572 25.06 19.96 -11.97
N GLU A 573 25.05 20.15 -13.29
CA GLU A 573 24.10 21.06 -13.95
C GLU A 573 22.62 20.67 -13.72
N ARG A 574 22.35 19.36 -13.70
CA ARG A 574 20.99 18.87 -13.40
C ARG A 574 20.62 19.13 -11.94
N LYS A 575 21.56 18.98 -11.01
CA LYS A 575 21.37 19.28 -9.59
C LYS A 575 21.06 20.75 -9.36
N GLU A 576 21.81 21.64 -9.98
CA GLU A 576 21.59 23.10 -9.90
C GLU A 576 20.22 23.52 -10.45
N ARG A 577 19.81 22.96 -11.59
CA ARG A 577 18.48 23.21 -12.18
C ARG A 577 17.35 22.68 -11.31
N GLN A 578 17.61 21.63 -10.54
CA GLN A 578 16.63 21.05 -9.64
C GLN A 578 16.50 21.87 -8.35
N GLU A 579 17.61 22.33 -7.79
CA GLU A 579 17.61 23.24 -6.63
C GLU A 579 16.91 24.55 -6.94
N GLN A 580 17.02 25.09 -8.17
CA GLN A 580 16.27 26.25 -8.63
C GLN A 580 14.76 25.98 -8.77
N LYS A 581 14.37 24.78 -9.27
CA LYS A 581 12.96 24.39 -9.37
C LYS A 581 12.32 24.07 -8.02
N ASP A 582 13.08 23.54 -7.07
CA ASP A 582 12.62 23.22 -5.72
C ASP A 582 12.46 24.48 -4.84
N GLN A 583 13.20 25.55 -5.12
CA GLN A 583 12.97 26.88 -4.52
C GLN A 583 11.64 27.51 -4.98
N ASP A 584 11.19 27.20 -6.20
CA ASP A 584 9.89 27.67 -6.74
C ASP A 584 8.71 26.76 -6.34
N ARG A 585 8.96 25.54 -5.86
CA ARG A 585 7.94 24.56 -5.45
C ARG A 585 8.17 24.14 -4.00
N GLN A 586 7.28 24.60 -3.12
CA GLN A 586 7.27 24.30 -1.69
C GLN A 586 7.04 22.83 -1.29
N GLU A 587 7.34 21.83 -2.09
CA GLU A 587 7.30 20.42 -1.64
C GLU A 587 8.21 19.55 -2.52
N GLY A 588 9.27 19.02 -1.92
CA GLY A 588 10.24 18.10 -2.54
C GLY A 588 9.65 16.71 -2.85
N ASN A 589 8.88 16.60 -3.90
CA ASN A 589 8.48 15.31 -4.46
C ASN A 589 9.20 15.14 -5.81
N GLU A 590 10.43 14.53 -5.76
CA GLU A 590 11.13 14.12 -6.98
C GLU A 590 10.19 13.32 -7.88
N SER A 591 10.01 13.74 -9.14
CA SER A 591 9.23 13.00 -10.10
C SER A 591 9.86 11.62 -10.38
N ARG A 592 9.06 10.66 -10.87
CA ARG A 592 9.56 9.32 -11.24
C ARG A 592 10.64 9.41 -12.32
N GLU A 593 10.49 10.32 -13.26
CA GLU A 593 11.44 10.61 -14.33
C GLU A 593 12.77 11.15 -13.78
N GLU A 594 12.75 12.05 -12.81
CA GLU A 594 13.97 12.60 -12.19
C GLU A 594 14.76 11.53 -11.43
N ARG A 595 14.07 10.60 -10.78
CA ARG A 595 14.69 9.43 -10.12
C ARG A 595 15.30 8.46 -11.11
N GLY A 596 14.61 8.16 -12.22
CA GLY A 596 15.12 7.34 -13.31
C GLY A 596 16.41 7.91 -13.88
N ARG A 597 16.40 9.20 -14.18
CA ARG A 597 17.55 9.91 -14.72
C ARG A 597 18.76 9.92 -13.79
N ARG A 598 18.57 10.14 -12.48
CA ARG A 598 19.66 10.06 -11.49
C ARG A 598 20.22 8.65 -11.38
N TRP A 599 19.31 7.65 -11.33
CA TRP A 599 19.69 6.25 -11.25
C TRP A 599 20.49 5.80 -12.48
N ALA A 600 20.10 6.21 -13.67
CA ALA A 600 20.79 5.89 -14.91
C ALA A 600 22.21 6.45 -14.97
N LEU A 601 22.46 7.67 -14.45
CA LEU A 601 23.74 8.36 -14.50
C LEU A 601 24.74 7.90 -13.44
N THR A 602 24.30 7.52 -12.25
CA THR A 602 25.19 7.32 -11.08
C THR A 602 25.54 5.88 -10.78
N ARG A 603 24.90 4.91 -11.45
CA ARG A 603 25.05 3.48 -11.16
C ARG A 603 26.03 2.83 -12.13
N GLU A 604 26.79 1.81 -11.65
CA GLU A 604 27.44 0.86 -12.55
C GLU A 604 26.37 0.16 -13.42
N GLN A 605 26.60 0.21 -14.71
CA GLN A 605 25.74 -0.42 -15.71
C GLN A 605 26.25 -1.83 -16.01
N ARG A 606 25.31 -2.69 -16.35
CA ARG A 606 25.60 -4.04 -16.81
C ARG A 606 25.51 -4.06 -18.33
N LEU A 607 26.62 -4.26 -18.96
CA LEU A 607 26.71 -4.47 -20.38
C LEU A 607 26.70 -5.97 -20.67
N THR A 608 26.07 -6.32 -21.77
CA THR A 608 26.19 -7.65 -22.38
C THR A 608 26.48 -7.49 -23.86
N TYR A 609 27.02 -8.49 -24.50
CA TYR A 609 27.19 -8.51 -25.96
C TYR A 609 26.47 -9.73 -26.52
N LEU A 610 25.72 -9.52 -27.61
CA LEU A 610 24.87 -10.55 -28.23
C LEU A 610 24.88 -10.39 -29.74
N GLN A 611 25.01 -11.48 -30.46
CA GLN A 611 24.84 -11.47 -31.92
C GLN A 611 23.37 -11.27 -32.33
N LYS A 612 22.44 -11.78 -31.53
CA LYS A 612 21.01 -11.78 -31.77
C LYS A 612 20.27 -11.41 -30.50
N LEU A 613 19.30 -10.51 -30.62
CA LEU A 613 18.45 -10.17 -29.48
C LEU A 613 17.53 -11.33 -29.09
N PRO A 614 17.23 -11.48 -27.78
CA PRO A 614 16.16 -12.37 -27.32
C PRO A 614 14.79 -11.99 -27.93
N ALA A 615 13.87 -12.96 -28.00
CA ALA A 615 12.56 -12.78 -28.64
C ALA A 615 11.65 -11.75 -27.92
N ASP A 616 11.94 -11.44 -26.67
CA ASP A 616 11.26 -10.45 -25.84
C ASP A 616 11.81 -9.02 -25.99
N ASN A 617 12.74 -8.84 -26.94
CA ASN A 617 13.28 -7.54 -27.31
C ASN A 617 12.83 -7.15 -28.71
N VAL A 618 12.21 -5.98 -28.88
CA VAL A 618 11.72 -5.47 -30.15
C VAL A 618 12.39 -4.14 -30.46
N ILE A 619 13.07 -4.05 -31.61
CA ILE A 619 13.67 -2.77 -32.08
C ILE A 619 12.54 -1.85 -32.50
N VAL A 620 12.50 -0.64 -31.91
CA VAL A 620 11.52 0.40 -32.22
C VAL A 620 12.09 1.50 -33.08
N ALA A 621 13.42 1.69 -33.07
CA ALA A 621 14.11 2.67 -33.89
C ALA A 621 15.54 2.22 -34.21
N GLY A 622 16.04 2.55 -35.39
CA GLY A 622 17.39 2.19 -35.83
C GLY A 622 17.53 0.75 -36.31
N LYS A 623 18.78 0.26 -36.31
CA LYS A 623 19.14 -1.11 -36.70
C LYS A 623 20.12 -1.68 -35.69
N LEU A 624 20.16 -3.00 -35.52
CA LEU A 624 20.94 -3.64 -34.47
C LEU A 624 22.45 -3.38 -34.68
N TRP A 625 23.06 -4.01 -35.66
CA TRP A 625 24.49 -3.83 -35.94
C TRP A 625 24.65 -3.48 -37.40
N SER A 626 25.42 -2.43 -37.70
CA SER A 626 25.75 -2.02 -39.08
C SER A 626 27.16 -2.42 -39.50
N ASP A 627 28.11 -2.33 -38.58
CA ASP A 627 29.52 -2.66 -38.84
C ASP A 627 30.19 -3.07 -37.52
N PRO A 628 30.71 -4.33 -37.41
CA PRO A 628 31.33 -4.83 -36.19
C PRO A 628 32.64 -4.15 -35.76
N ALA A 629 33.14 -3.19 -36.48
CA ALA A 629 34.38 -2.51 -36.13
C ALA A 629 34.20 -1.16 -35.42
N HIS A 630 32.97 -0.68 -35.22
CA HIS A 630 32.73 0.71 -34.85
C HIS A 630 32.22 0.97 -33.42
N GLY A 631 32.03 -0.07 -32.65
CA GLY A 631 31.57 0.09 -31.27
C GLY A 631 30.09 0.52 -31.14
N GLU A 632 29.19 -0.37 -31.47
CA GLU A 632 27.76 -0.09 -31.46
C GLU A 632 27.06 -0.60 -30.20
N VAL A 633 26.04 0.16 -29.76
CA VAL A 633 25.20 -0.23 -28.60
C VAL A 633 23.74 -0.03 -28.90
N SER A 634 22.94 -1.03 -28.51
CA SER A 634 21.49 -0.98 -28.50
C SER A 634 20.99 -0.63 -27.09
N LEU A 635 20.13 0.38 -26.97
CA LEU A 635 19.56 0.83 -25.71
C LEU A 635 18.09 0.44 -25.59
N GLU A 636 17.69 0.14 -24.36
CA GLU A 636 16.26 0.07 -24.02
C GLU A 636 15.69 1.51 -24.03
N GLN A 637 14.49 1.68 -24.61
CA GLN A 637 13.91 2.99 -24.92
C GLN A 637 13.72 3.87 -23.68
N SER A 638 13.16 3.34 -22.59
CA SER A 638 12.94 4.14 -21.37
C SER A 638 14.26 4.54 -20.70
N PHE A 639 15.26 3.67 -20.78
CA PHE A 639 16.61 3.98 -20.30
C PHE A 639 17.30 5.06 -21.15
N ALA A 640 17.10 5.05 -22.47
CA ALA A 640 17.59 6.10 -23.35
C ALA A 640 16.93 7.46 -23.06
N GLU A 641 15.61 7.47 -22.80
CA GLU A 641 14.86 8.65 -22.37
C GLU A 641 15.36 9.19 -21.02
N ASP A 642 15.64 8.30 -20.07
CA ASP A 642 16.21 8.67 -18.76
C ASP A 642 17.61 9.27 -18.87
N LEU A 643 18.44 8.75 -19.76
CA LEU A 643 19.75 9.33 -20.06
C LEU A 643 19.65 10.64 -20.86
N GLY A 644 18.58 10.81 -21.64
CA GLY A 644 18.38 11.91 -22.58
C GLY A 644 19.21 11.74 -23.86
N VAL A 645 19.35 10.50 -24.33
CA VAL A 645 20.12 10.13 -25.53
C VAL A 645 19.22 9.52 -26.59
N GLY A 646 19.65 9.59 -27.85
CA GLY A 646 18.95 9.02 -29.00
C GLY A 646 19.89 8.30 -29.95
N LEU A 647 19.37 7.95 -31.13
CA LEU A 647 20.18 7.35 -32.19
C LEU A 647 21.35 8.29 -32.59
N GLY A 648 22.55 7.74 -32.72
CA GLY A 648 23.77 8.47 -33.05
C GLY A 648 24.48 9.11 -31.85
N SER A 649 23.89 9.15 -30.66
CA SER A 649 24.58 9.62 -29.45
C SER A 649 25.76 8.74 -29.09
N LYS A 650 26.83 9.37 -28.61
CA LYS A 650 28.04 8.70 -28.17
C LYS A 650 28.08 8.54 -26.67
N LEU A 651 28.19 7.31 -26.20
CA LEU A 651 28.29 6.97 -24.78
C LEU A 651 29.71 6.52 -24.47
N GLY A 652 30.39 7.28 -23.60
CA GLY A 652 31.67 6.86 -23.02
C GLY A 652 31.44 5.99 -21.80
N PHE A 653 32.15 4.87 -21.75
CA PHE A 653 32.15 3.96 -20.60
C PHE A 653 33.55 3.81 -20.03
N ASP A 654 33.63 3.59 -18.75
CA ASP A 654 34.80 3.08 -18.06
C ASP A 654 34.52 1.59 -17.72
N VAL A 655 35.28 0.69 -18.35
CA VAL A 655 35.21 -0.75 -18.11
C VAL A 655 36.40 -1.14 -17.25
N GLN A 656 36.29 -1.04 -15.94
CA GLN A 656 37.37 -1.38 -14.98
C GLN A 656 38.69 -0.64 -15.25
N GLY A 657 38.63 0.64 -15.57
CA GLY A 657 39.81 1.49 -15.87
C GLY A 657 40.15 1.59 -17.35
N VAL A 658 39.48 0.88 -18.24
CA VAL A 658 39.65 0.97 -19.69
C VAL A 658 38.51 1.81 -20.27
N PRO A 659 38.82 2.97 -20.91
CA PRO A 659 37.80 3.79 -21.55
C PRO A 659 37.31 3.14 -22.84
N LEU A 660 35.98 3.13 -23.03
CA LEU A 660 35.30 2.60 -24.19
C LEU A 660 34.26 3.59 -24.67
N GLU A 661 34.24 3.93 -25.96
CA GLU A 661 33.22 4.79 -26.58
C GLU A 661 32.31 3.92 -27.46
N LEU A 662 31.00 4.04 -27.28
CA LEU A 662 29.99 3.30 -28.03
C LEU A 662 28.97 4.27 -28.64
N VAL A 663 28.53 3.97 -29.87
CA VAL A 663 27.50 4.74 -30.57
C VAL A 663 26.15 4.04 -30.47
N VAL A 664 25.12 4.80 -30.16
CA VAL A 664 23.75 4.28 -30.08
C VAL A 664 23.19 4.08 -31.48
N THR A 665 23.04 2.84 -31.93
CA THR A 665 22.54 2.49 -33.27
C THR A 665 21.11 2.00 -33.30
N SER A 666 20.59 1.54 -32.16
CA SER A 666 19.18 1.15 -32.06
C SER A 666 18.58 1.40 -30.69
N LEU A 667 17.27 1.67 -30.70
CA LEU A 667 16.42 1.70 -29.52
C LEU A 667 15.46 0.52 -29.58
N ARG A 668 15.27 -0.13 -28.45
CA ARG A 668 14.41 -1.31 -28.31
C ARG A 668 13.51 -1.25 -27.09
N THR A 669 12.36 -1.87 -27.17
CA THR A 669 11.52 -2.19 -26.02
C THR A 669 11.83 -3.59 -25.53
N VAL A 670 11.76 -3.79 -24.23
CA VAL A 670 12.03 -5.07 -23.54
C VAL A 670 10.79 -5.49 -22.77
N ASP A 671 10.32 -6.71 -23.00
CA ASP A 671 9.29 -7.29 -22.14
C ASP A 671 9.94 -7.91 -20.90
N TRP A 672 9.96 -7.13 -19.82
CA TRP A 672 10.51 -7.56 -18.53
C TRP A 672 9.67 -8.65 -17.83
N GLY A 673 8.42 -8.87 -18.29
CA GLY A 673 7.51 -9.85 -17.71
C GLY A 673 7.87 -11.31 -18.05
N THR A 674 8.75 -11.53 -19.02
CA THR A 674 9.17 -12.89 -19.42
C THR A 674 10.12 -13.56 -18.43
N PHE A 675 10.69 -12.82 -17.50
CA PHE A 675 11.79 -13.26 -16.62
C PHE A 675 13.00 -13.81 -17.39
N GLY A 676 13.14 -13.46 -18.67
CA GLY A 676 14.34 -13.72 -19.46
C GLY A 676 15.54 -12.91 -18.98
N ILE A 677 16.74 -13.26 -19.45
CA ILE A 677 17.93 -12.47 -19.17
C ILE A 677 17.93 -11.25 -20.08
N ASN A 678 17.58 -10.09 -19.53
CA ASN A 678 17.46 -8.83 -20.24
C ASN A 678 18.35 -7.74 -19.63
N PHE A 679 18.81 -6.81 -20.49
CA PHE A 679 19.68 -5.72 -20.12
C PHE A 679 19.18 -4.41 -20.71
N TYR A 680 19.52 -3.28 -20.10
CA TYR A 680 19.27 -1.96 -20.67
C TYR A 680 20.21 -1.67 -21.85
N LEU A 681 21.42 -2.22 -21.81
CA LEU A 681 22.51 -1.98 -22.76
C LEU A 681 22.96 -3.32 -23.33
N VAL A 682 22.90 -3.46 -24.66
CA VAL A 682 23.44 -4.61 -25.40
C VAL A 682 24.46 -4.05 -26.38
N VAL A 683 25.68 -4.53 -26.27
CA VAL A 683 26.82 -4.11 -27.07
C VAL A 683 27.04 -5.09 -28.21
N GLU A 684 27.58 -4.61 -29.28
CA GLU A 684 28.04 -5.38 -30.40
C GLU A 684 29.06 -6.44 -29.98
N PRO A 685 29.06 -7.66 -30.58
CA PRO A 685 30.10 -8.66 -30.37
C PRO A 685 31.47 -8.18 -30.86
N GLY A 686 32.56 -8.61 -30.25
CA GLY A 686 33.95 -8.31 -30.62
C GLY A 686 34.64 -7.27 -29.75
N ILE A 687 33.88 -6.55 -28.92
CA ILE A 687 34.39 -5.41 -28.12
C ILE A 687 34.66 -5.80 -26.66
N LEU A 688 33.74 -6.55 -26.06
CA LEU A 688 33.77 -6.84 -24.63
C LEU A 688 34.28 -8.26 -24.26
N GLU A 689 34.66 -9.07 -25.23
CA GLU A 689 35.06 -10.46 -25.01
C GLU A 689 36.31 -10.61 -24.14
N GLN A 690 37.20 -9.63 -24.19
CA GLN A 690 38.44 -9.64 -23.37
C GLN A 690 38.29 -8.93 -22.05
N ALA A 691 37.13 -8.26 -21.82
CA ALA A 691 36.86 -7.60 -20.57
C ALA A 691 36.64 -8.61 -19.44
N PRO A 692 37.00 -8.27 -18.21
CA PRO A 692 36.64 -9.07 -17.05
C PRO A 692 35.14 -9.21 -16.98
N GLN A 693 34.65 -10.45 -17.08
CA GLN A 693 33.23 -10.74 -17.22
C GLN A 693 32.79 -11.90 -16.31
N GLN A 694 31.52 -11.94 -16.03
CA GLN A 694 30.82 -13.07 -15.40
C GLN A 694 29.72 -13.56 -16.33
N ARG A 695 29.22 -14.75 -16.09
CA ARG A 695 28.06 -15.23 -16.81
C ARG A 695 26.85 -15.28 -15.88
N VAL A 696 25.72 -14.91 -16.41
CA VAL A 696 24.41 -15.15 -15.83
C VAL A 696 23.72 -16.17 -16.69
N ALA A 697 23.09 -17.14 -16.07
CA ALA A 697 22.36 -18.17 -16.79
C ALA A 697 20.95 -18.34 -16.24
N THR A 698 20.06 -18.81 -17.10
CA THR A 698 18.73 -19.27 -16.71
C THR A 698 18.54 -20.71 -17.14
N ALA A 699 17.76 -21.44 -16.38
CA ALA A 699 17.40 -22.82 -16.72
C ALA A 699 15.96 -23.09 -16.33
N ARG A 700 15.31 -23.93 -17.12
CA ARG A 700 13.99 -24.45 -16.80
C ARG A 700 14.14 -25.89 -16.32
N LEU A 701 13.81 -26.10 -15.07
CA LEU A 701 13.87 -27.40 -14.41
C LEU A 701 12.46 -27.91 -14.13
N ALA A 702 12.32 -29.23 -14.13
CA ALA A 702 11.09 -29.88 -13.71
C ALA A 702 10.75 -29.52 -12.25
N SER A 703 9.46 -29.38 -11.95
CA SER A 703 9.00 -29.09 -10.60
C SER A 703 9.51 -30.15 -9.61
N GLY A 704 10.19 -29.68 -8.53
CA GLY A 704 10.78 -30.54 -7.51
C GLY A 704 12.24 -30.96 -7.75
N SER A 705 12.80 -30.78 -8.96
CA SER A 705 14.23 -31.05 -9.21
C SER A 705 15.15 -29.87 -8.88
N GLU A 706 14.59 -28.67 -8.71
CA GLU A 706 15.35 -27.45 -8.45
C GLU A 706 16.27 -27.56 -7.22
N GLN A 707 15.77 -28.19 -6.13
CA GLN A 707 16.56 -28.40 -4.92
C GLN A 707 17.75 -29.31 -5.16
N HIS A 708 17.53 -30.42 -5.86
CA HIS A 708 18.60 -31.38 -6.16
C HIS A 708 19.70 -30.76 -7.04
N VAL A 709 19.30 -29.97 -8.04
CA VAL A 709 20.25 -29.25 -8.90
C VAL A 709 21.02 -28.20 -8.13
N GLN A 710 20.34 -27.47 -7.23
CA GLN A 710 20.98 -26.53 -6.32
C GLN A 710 22.04 -27.23 -5.44
N ASP A 711 21.71 -28.40 -4.88
CA ASP A 711 22.63 -29.19 -4.03
C ASP A 711 23.87 -29.63 -4.80
N LEU A 712 23.72 -30.11 -6.04
CA LEU A 712 24.82 -30.50 -6.93
C LEU A 712 25.70 -29.30 -7.30
N LEU A 713 25.09 -28.17 -7.65
CA LEU A 713 25.82 -26.94 -7.99
C LEU A 713 26.58 -26.39 -6.82
N ALA A 714 25.95 -26.34 -5.62
CA ALA A 714 26.60 -25.86 -4.41
C ALA A 714 27.83 -26.70 -4.02
N ALA A 715 27.79 -28.01 -4.29
CA ALA A 715 28.91 -28.91 -4.04
C ALA A 715 30.06 -28.73 -5.04
N ALA A 716 29.75 -28.46 -6.31
CA ALA A 716 30.75 -28.35 -7.38
C ALA A 716 31.26 -26.91 -7.58
N TYR A 717 30.38 -25.91 -7.41
CA TYR A 717 30.66 -24.50 -7.68
C TYR A 717 30.09 -23.61 -6.57
N PRO A 718 30.74 -23.54 -5.39
CA PRO A 718 30.19 -22.86 -4.21
C PRO A 718 29.97 -21.35 -4.37
N ASN A 719 30.65 -20.71 -5.32
CA ASN A 719 30.50 -19.28 -5.64
C ASN A 719 29.27 -19.01 -6.50
N VAL A 720 28.71 -20.01 -7.19
CA VAL A 720 27.56 -19.83 -8.07
C VAL A 720 26.29 -19.75 -7.25
N THR A 721 25.65 -18.60 -7.31
CA THR A 721 24.38 -18.38 -6.62
C THR A 721 23.21 -18.89 -7.44
N PHE A 722 22.47 -19.86 -6.91
CA PHE A 722 21.27 -20.44 -7.52
C PHE A 722 20.02 -19.83 -6.89
N LEU A 723 19.23 -19.11 -7.69
CA LEU A 723 18.01 -18.41 -7.25
C LEU A 723 16.78 -19.15 -7.78
N ARG A 724 15.95 -19.63 -6.88
CA ARG A 724 14.65 -20.26 -7.23
C ARG A 724 13.59 -19.18 -7.38
N ILE A 725 13.21 -18.89 -8.62
CA ILE A 725 12.27 -17.79 -8.93
C ILE A 725 10.91 -18.03 -8.28
N ARG A 726 10.41 -19.26 -8.31
CA ARG A 726 9.12 -19.63 -7.73
C ARG A 726 9.03 -19.33 -6.23
N GLU A 727 10.11 -19.58 -5.50
CA GLU A 727 10.16 -19.32 -4.05
C GLU A 727 10.13 -17.80 -3.75
N ILE A 728 10.90 -17.02 -4.49
CA ILE A 728 10.95 -15.55 -4.35
C ILE A 728 9.59 -14.94 -4.67
N LEU A 729 8.98 -15.34 -5.78
CA LEU A 729 7.65 -14.85 -6.17
C LEU A 729 6.58 -15.28 -5.18
N GLY A 730 6.63 -16.50 -4.66
CA GLY A 730 5.72 -16.98 -3.62
C GLY A 730 5.74 -16.10 -2.37
N LYS A 731 6.92 -15.68 -1.92
CA LYS A 731 7.07 -14.75 -0.78
C LYS A 731 6.50 -13.37 -1.08
N ILE A 732 6.76 -12.82 -2.27
CA ILE A 732 6.22 -11.53 -2.71
C ILE A 732 4.68 -11.58 -2.77
N LEU A 733 4.13 -12.63 -3.40
CA LEU A 733 2.68 -12.85 -3.48
C LEU A 733 2.05 -12.97 -2.08
N GLY A 734 2.71 -13.66 -1.15
CA GLY A 734 2.25 -13.76 0.24
C GLY A 734 2.12 -12.40 0.93
N VAL A 735 3.09 -11.50 0.73
CA VAL A 735 3.03 -10.12 1.25
C VAL A 735 1.87 -9.34 0.62
N LEU A 736 1.70 -9.44 -0.70
CA LEU A 736 0.63 -8.74 -1.43
C LEU A 736 -0.76 -9.24 -1.03
N GLN A 737 -0.93 -10.56 -0.85
CA GLN A 737 -2.19 -11.15 -0.37
C GLN A 737 -2.57 -10.63 1.02
N ARG A 738 -1.61 -10.47 1.94
CA ARG A 738 -1.84 -9.92 3.28
C ARG A 738 -2.22 -8.44 3.24
N ILE A 739 -1.58 -7.64 2.37
CA ILE A 739 -1.97 -6.25 2.13
C ILE A 739 -3.40 -6.20 1.59
N GLY A 740 -3.74 -7.06 0.62
CA GLY A 740 -5.09 -7.19 0.07
C GLY A 740 -6.14 -7.53 1.13
N LEU A 741 -5.80 -8.39 2.09
CA LEU A 741 -6.70 -8.72 3.21
C LEU A 741 -6.98 -7.50 4.09
N GLY A 742 -5.97 -6.69 4.40
CA GLY A 742 -6.15 -5.42 5.14
C GLY A 742 -7.10 -4.46 4.41
N VAL A 743 -6.95 -4.35 3.12
CA VAL A 743 -7.82 -3.52 2.28
C VAL A 743 -9.26 -4.05 2.23
N ARG A 744 -9.47 -5.37 2.08
CA ARG A 744 -10.81 -5.99 2.13
C ARG A 744 -11.49 -5.73 3.47
N PHE A 745 -10.73 -5.81 4.55
CA PHE A 745 -11.24 -5.51 5.90
C PHE A 745 -11.75 -4.07 5.99
N LEU A 746 -11.02 -3.10 5.44
CA LEU A 746 -11.44 -1.71 5.38
C LEU A 746 -12.65 -1.48 4.46
N GLY A 747 -12.68 -2.16 3.31
CA GLY A 747 -13.86 -2.17 2.43
C GLY A 747 -15.10 -2.68 3.15
N GLY A 748 -14.95 -3.67 4.03
CA GLY A 748 -16.01 -4.17 4.89
C GLY A 748 -16.67 -3.08 5.76
N PHE A 749 -15.88 -2.15 6.32
CA PHE A 749 -16.44 -1.02 7.07
C PHE A 749 -17.32 -0.11 6.21
N THR A 750 -16.94 0.10 4.96
CA THR A 750 -17.73 0.94 4.04
C THR A 750 -19.04 0.25 3.68
N VAL A 751 -19.04 -1.08 3.49
CA VAL A 751 -20.26 -1.88 3.27
C VAL A 751 -21.15 -1.84 4.51
N LEU A 752 -20.58 -2.07 5.70
CA LEU A 752 -21.32 -2.01 6.96
C LEU A 752 -21.96 -0.62 7.16
N SER A 753 -21.23 0.46 6.86
CA SER A 753 -21.78 1.81 6.88
C SER A 753 -22.92 1.98 5.90
N GLY A 754 -22.80 1.47 4.67
CA GLY A 754 -23.86 1.50 3.66
C GLY A 754 -25.12 0.74 4.10
N ILE A 755 -24.96 -0.45 4.67
CA ILE A 755 -26.06 -1.26 5.22
C ILE A 755 -26.72 -0.52 6.39
N ALA A 756 -25.92 0.02 7.29
CA ALA A 756 -26.41 0.78 8.43
C ALA A 756 -27.24 1.99 7.96
N ILE A 757 -26.76 2.74 6.95
CA ILE A 757 -27.47 3.90 6.37
C ILE A 757 -28.80 3.48 5.76
N LEU A 758 -28.82 2.38 5.02
CA LEU A 758 -30.06 1.83 4.44
C LEU A 758 -31.06 1.48 5.55
N ALA A 759 -30.62 0.74 6.57
CA ALA A 759 -31.45 0.38 7.72
C ALA A 759 -32.00 1.61 8.46
N GLY A 760 -31.17 2.65 8.61
CA GLY A 760 -31.56 3.93 9.22
C GLY A 760 -32.54 4.74 8.41
N ALA A 761 -32.34 4.84 7.10
CA ALA A 761 -33.26 5.51 6.19
C ALA A 761 -34.66 4.86 6.22
N ILE A 762 -34.70 3.52 6.29
CA ILE A 762 -35.96 2.77 6.40
C ILE A 762 -36.58 2.95 7.79
N SER A 763 -35.78 2.88 8.85
CA SER A 763 -36.25 3.11 10.23
C SER A 763 -36.79 4.52 10.44
N ALA A 764 -36.22 5.52 9.80
CA ALA A 764 -36.68 6.90 9.83
C ALA A 764 -38.08 7.05 9.17
N GLY A 765 -38.37 6.26 8.15
CA GLY A 765 -39.68 6.17 7.50
C GLY A 765 -40.70 5.29 8.22
N SER A 766 -40.32 4.63 9.34
CA SER A 766 -41.11 3.57 9.95
C SER A 766 -42.52 4.01 10.38
N VAL A 767 -42.69 5.24 10.85
CA VAL A 767 -44.03 5.78 11.24
C VAL A 767 -44.95 5.89 10.01
N ARG A 768 -44.42 6.44 8.92
CA ARG A 768 -45.16 6.56 7.64
C ARG A 768 -45.40 5.18 7.02
N ARG A 769 -44.44 4.29 7.07
CA ARG A 769 -44.56 2.92 6.61
C ARG A 769 -45.53 2.07 7.45
N GLY A 770 -45.61 2.31 8.77
CA GLY A 770 -46.59 1.69 9.65
C GLY A 770 -48.04 1.99 9.15
N ARG A 771 -48.32 3.25 8.76
CA ARG A 771 -49.60 3.64 8.18
C ARG A 771 -49.84 2.98 6.82
N GLU A 772 -48.85 2.94 5.95
CA GLU A 772 -48.97 2.28 4.64
C GLU A 772 -49.26 0.77 4.81
N VAL A 773 -48.56 0.11 5.72
CA VAL A 773 -48.78 -1.31 6.04
C VAL A 773 -50.18 -1.52 6.61
N ALA A 774 -50.64 -0.65 7.53
CA ALA A 774 -51.96 -0.73 8.07
C ALA A 774 -53.07 -0.58 6.99
N LEU A 775 -52.94 0.43 6.11
CA LEU A 775 -53.83 0.63 4.96
C LEU A 775 -53.83 -0.54 3.98
N LEU A 776 -52.68 -1.12 3.66
CA LEU A 776 -52.58 -2.28 2.77
C LEU A 776 -53.21 -3.52 3.39
N LYS A 777 -53.06 -3.71 4.69
CA LYS A 777 -53.73 -4.83 5.41
C LYS A 777 -55.22 -4.62 5.51
N THR A 778 -55.70 -3.39 5.69
CA THR A 778 -57.17 -3.11 5.66
C THR A 778 -57.77 -3.31 4.29
N LEU A 779 -56.97 -3.13 3.20
CA LEU A 779 -57.36 -3.48 1.82
C LEU A 779 -57.23 -4.98 1.51
N GLY A 780 -56.93 -5.82 2.49
CA GLY A 780 -56.93 -7.29 2.37
C GLY A 780 -55.58 -7.90 1.97
N MET A 781 -54.50 -7.12 1.93
CA MET A 781 -53.17 -7.66 1.64
C MET A 781 -52.63 -8.49 2.83
N THR A 782 -52.13 -9.69 2.53
CA THR A 782 -51.48 -10.56 3.49
C THR A 782 -50.08 -10.01 3.86
N ARG A 783 -49.54 -10.42 5.01
CA ARG A 783 -48.13 -10.07 5.44
C ARG A 783 -47.11 -10.43 4.36
N ARG A 784 -47.31 -11.59 3.68
CA ARG A 784 -46.40 -12.01 2.58
C ARG A 784 -46.45 -11.07 1.39
N GLN A 785 -47.62 -10.64 0.99
CA GLN A 785 -47.80 -9.70 -0.14
C GLN A 785 -47.17 -8.31 0.16
N VAL A 786 -47.32 -7.83 1.41
CA VAL A 786 -46.69 -6.57 1.83
C VAL A 786 -45.16 -6.73 1.90
N ALA A 787 -44.63 -7.87 2.42
CA ALA A 787 -43.21 -8.15 2.46
C ALA A 787 -42.64 -8.28 1.04
N THR A 788 -43.35 -8.92 0.08
CA THR A 788 -42.89 -8.99 -1.31
C THR A 788 -42.91 -7.63 -1.99
N ALA A 789 -43.87 -6.75 -1.72
CA ALA A 789 -43.86 -5.39 -2.22
C ALA A 789 -42.61 -4.60 -1.75
N PHE A 790 -42.27 -4.74 -0.46
CA PHE A 790 -41.06 -4.14 0.09
C PHE A 790 -39.78 -4.78 -0.44
N ALA A 791 -39.74 -6.11 -0.63
CA ALA A 791 -38.60 -6.78 -1.22
C ALA A 791 -38.31 -6.28 -2.65
N VAL A 792 -39.38 -6.07 -3.46
CA VAL A 792 -39.25 -5.49 -4.80
C VAL A 792 -38.68 -4.05 -4.74
N GLU A 793 -39.19 -3.23 -3.82
CA GLU A 793 -38.68 -1.85 -3.63
C GLU A 793 -37.18 -1.87 -3.28
N TYR A 794 -36.78 -2.70 -2.32
CA TYR A 794 -35.38 -2.78 -1.88
C TYR A 794 -34.48 -3.44 -2.93
N ALA A 795 -34.98 -4.42 -3.67
CA ALA A 795 -34.26 -5.02 -4.78
C ALA A 795 -33.95 -4.01 -5.89
N LEU A 796 -34.87 -3.12 -6.19
CA LEU A 796 -34.68 -2.04 -7.15
C LEU A 796 -33.67 -1.01 -6.65
N ILE A 797 -33.76 -0.61 -5.37
CA ILE A 797 -32.75 0.28 -4.74
C ILE A 797 -31.37 -0.35 -4.83
N GLY A 798 -31.24 -1.61 -4.44
CA GLY A 798 -29.99 -2.37 -4.48
C GLY A 798 -29.48 -2.58 -5.90
N GLY A 799 -30.39 -2.88 -6.86
CA GLY A 799 -30.07 -3.08 -8.26
C GLY A 799 -29.49 -1.83 -8.92
N VAL A 800 -30.14 -0.68 -8.72
CA VAL A 800 -29.65 0.61 -9.27
C VAL A 800 -28.35 1.03 -8.61
N ALA A 801 -28.26 0.97 -7.28
CA ALA A 801 -27.04 1.26 -6.56
C ALA A 801 -25.91 0.32 -6.98
N GLY A 802 -26.21 -0.97 -7.19
CA GLY A 802 -25.28 -1.99 -7.64
C GLY A 802 -24.78 -1.76 -9.06
N LEU A 803 -25.68 -1.53 -10.02
CA LEU A 803 -25.35 -1.31 -11.44
C LEU A 803 -24.49 -0.05 -11.61
N LEU A 804 -24.92 1.06 -11.02
CA LEU A 804 -24.19 2.32 -11.11
C LEU A 804 -22.88 2.28 -10.34
N GLY A 805 -22.93 1.66 -9.15
CA GLY A 805 -21.73 1.43 -8.32
C GLY A 805 -20.72 0.55 -9.05
N ALA A 806 -21.17 -0.51 -9.71
CA ALA A 806 -20.33 -1.41 -10.49
C ALA A 806 -19.73 -0.70 -11.72
N GLY A 807 -20.53 0.03 -12.48
CA GLY A 807 -20.04 0.79 -13.65
C GLY A 807 -19.02 1.87 -13.26
N THR A 808 -19.34 2.66 -12.22
CA THR A 808 -18.44 3.72 -11.74
C THR A 808 -17.19 3.13 -11.09
N GLY A 809 -17.31 2.03 -10.32
CA GLY A 809 -16.19 1.32 -9.72
C GLY A 809 -15.26 0.71 -10.77
N ALA A 810 -15.81 0.16 -11.86
CA ALA A 810 -15.05 -0.32 -13.00
C ALA A 810 -14.27 0.82 -13.68
N ALA A 811 -14.90 1.97 -13.91
CA ALA A 811 -14.26 3.14 -14.50
C ALA A 811 -13.14 3.70 -13.62
N LEU A 812 -13.35 3.75 -12.29
CA LEU A 812 -12.31 4.16 -11.34
C LEU A 812 -11.16 3.14 -11.30
N SER A 813 -11.46 1.82 -11.30
CA SER A 813 -10.44 0.78 -11.34
C SER A 813 -9.61 0.86 -12.62
N TRP A 814 -10.25 1.15 -13.77
CA TRP A 814 -9.56 1.41 -15.02
C TRP A 814 -8.54 2.55 -14.87
N GLY A 815 -8.96 3.70 -14.32
CA GLY A 815 -8.06 4.83 -14.12
C GLY A 815 -6.89 4.53 -13.17
N VAL A 816 -7.14 3.80 -12.08
CA VAL A 816 -6.10 3.40 -11.12
C VAL A 816 -5.12 2.39 -11.73
N ILE A 817 -5.62 1.38 -12.44
CA ILE A 817 -4.79 0.32 -13.02
C ILE A 817 -3.95 0.88 -14.17
N THR A 818 -4.55 1.66 -15.10
CA THR A 818 -3.83 2.14 -16.28
C THR A 818 -2.90 3.30 -16.01
N ARG A 819 -3.29 4.27 -15.15
CA ARG A 819 -2.48 5.45 -14.86
C ARG A 819 -1.63 5.31 -13.59
N GLY A 820 -2.08 4.51 -12.62
CA GLY A 820 -1.38 4.32 -11.34
C GLY A 820 -0.37 3.18 -11.36
N PHE A 821 -0.72 2.08 -12.01
CA PHE A 821 0.12 0.87 -12.09
C PHE A 821 0.67 0.59 -13.49
N GLU A 822 0.21 1.35 -14.52
CA GLU A 822 0.62 1.17 -15.94
C GLU A 822 0.36 -0.25 -16.46
N LEU A 823 -0.68 -0.91 -15.92
CA LEU A 823 -1.07 -2.25 -16.33
C LEU A 823 -2.25 -2.21 -17.31
N PRO A 824 -2.36 -3.15 -18.25
CA PRO A 824 -3.54 -3.27 -19.10
C PRO A 824 -4.75 -3.64 -18.26
N TRP A 825 -5.87 -2.92 -18.47
CA TRP A 825 -7.11 -3.19 -17.77
C TRP A 825 -7.96 -4.23 -18.50
N GLU A 826 -8.47 -5.22 -17.78
CA GLU A 826 -9.39 -6.22 -18.28
C GLU A 826 -10.70 -6.19 -17.48
N PRO A 827 -11.87 -6.17 -18.13
CA PRO A 827 -13.16 -6.20 -17.45
C PRO A 827 -13.41 -7.57 -16.81
N ASP A 828 -13.77 -7.57 -15.54
CA ASP A 828 -14.18 -8.77 -14.80
C ASP A 828 -15.71 -8.78 -14.63
N PHE A 829 -16.41 -9.22 -15.66
CA PHE A 829 -17.88 -9.24 -15.67
C PHE A 829 -18.47 -10.10 -14.54
N ALA A 830 -17.78 -11.15 -14.11
CA ALA A 830 -18.25 -12.01 -13.02
C ALA A 830 -18.28 -11.23 -11.69
N ARG A 831 -17.25 -10.46 -11.37
CA ARG A 831 -17.22 -9.61 -10.17
C ARG A 831 -18.18 -8.44 -10.25
N LEU A 832 -18.34 -7.84 -11.45
CA LEU A 832 -19.32 -6.78 -11.66
C LEU A 832 -20.75 -7.32 -11.39
N ALA A 833 -21.09 -8.46 -11.96
CA ALA A 833 -22.39 -9.12 -11.72
C ALA A 833 -22.57 -9.52 -10.24
N LEU A 834 -21.54 -10.09 -9.63
CA LEU A 834 -21.58 -10.46 -8.21
C LEU A 834 -21.83 -9.24 -7.32
N ALA A 835 -21.18 -8.10 -7.58
CA ALA A 835 -21.37 -6.86 -6.82
C ALA A 835 -22.82 -6.36 -6.92
N VAL A 836 -23.43 -6.43 -8.13
CA VAL A 836 -24.85 -6.09 -8.35
C VAL A 836 -25.75 -7.04 -7.55
N VAL A 837 -25.53 -8.35 -7.64
CA VAL A 837 -26.33 -9.35 -6.93
C VAL A 837 -26.22 -9.18 -5.43
N LEU A 838 -25.01 -9.01 -4.91
CA LEU A 838 -24.78 -8.76 -3.48
C LEU A 838 -25.45 -7.47 -3.02
N SER A 839 -25.39 -6.40 -3.82
CA SER A 839 -26.08 -5.13 -3.52
C SER A 839 -27.60 -5.33 -3.41
N ILE A 840 -28.20 -6.10 -4.32
CA ILE A 840 -29.62 -6.45 -4.27
C ILE A 840 -29.93 -7.24 -3.00
N VAL A 841 -29.22 -8.32 -2.76
CA VAL A 841 -29.45 -9.23 -1.61
C VAL A 841 -29.32 -8.48 -0.29
N LEU A 842 -28.22 -7.71 -0.12
CA LEU A 842 -27.97 -6.93 1.10
C LEU A 842 -29.06 -5.86 1.30
N SER A 843 -29.47 -5.19 0.24
CA SER A 843 -30.56 -4.19 0.29
C SER A 843 -31.89 -4.81 0.71
N VAL A 844 -32.23 -5.96 0.16
CA VAL A 844 -33.46 -6.69 0.51
C VAL A 844 -33.43 -7.17 1.95
N ILE A 845 -32.33 -7.80 2.37
CA ILE A 845 -32.21 -8.32 3.75
C ILE A 845 -32.28 -7.17 4.75
N ALA A 846 -31.48 -6.11 4.57
CA ALA A 846 -31.45 -4.96 5.47
C ALA A 846 -32.79 -4.23 5.49
N GLY A 847 -33.43 -4.09 4.33
CA GLY A 847 -34.71 -3.45 4.18
C GLY A 847 -35.85 -4.20 4.86
N LEU A 848 -35.93 -5.51 4.67
CA LEU A 848 -36.92 -6.34 5.33
C LEU A 848 -36.70 -6.38 6.84
N ALA A 849 -35.47 -6.56 7.30
CA ALA A 849 -35.12 -6.55 8.72
C ALA A 849 -35.56 -5.25 9.41
N ALA A 850 -35.30 -4.11 8.79
CA ALA A 850 -35.72 -2.81 9.32
C ALA A 850 -37.26 -2.61 9.28
N SER A 851 -37.95 -3.31 8.39
CA SER A 851 -39.41 -3.23 8.25
C SER A 851 -40.20 -4.23 9.10
N VAL A 852 -39.54 -5.20 9.76
CA VAL A 852 -40.19 -6.27 10.55
C VAL A 852 -41.17 -5.68 11.56
N ARG A 853 -40.74 -4.67 12.34
CA ARG A 853 -41.61 -4.04 13.37
C ARG A 853 -42.87 -3.37 12.77
N ALA A 854 -42.77 -2.84 11.55
CA ALA A 854 -43.93 -2.27 10.86
C ALA A 854 -44.86 -3.34 10.35
N LEU A 855 -44.32 -4.48 9.88
CA LEU A 855 -45.10 -5.65 9.42
C LEU A 855 -45.84 -6.39 10.54
N GLU A 856 -45.33 -6.36 11.76
CA GLU A 856 -45.93 -7.02 12.94
C GLU A 856 -47.07 -6.22 13.58
N ARG A 857 -47.08 -4.90 13.46
CA ARG A 857 -48.10 -4.03 14.06
C ARG A 857 -49.49 -4.34 13.53
N ARG A 858 -50.47 -4.33 14.42
CA ARG A 858 -51.90 -4.54 14.08
C ARG A 858 -52.47 -3.25 13.47
N PRO A 859 -53.26 -3.30 12.37
CA PRO A 859 -53.80 -2.10 11.73
C PRO A 859 -54.57 -1.20 12.72
N ILE A 860 -55.35 -1.78 13.66
CA ILE A 860 -56.15 -1.06 14.64
C ILE A 860 -55.33 -0.21 15.61
N GLU A 861 -54.12 -0.66 15.96
CA GLU A 861 -53.23 0.09 16.86
C GLU A 861 -52.68 1.34 16.16
N VAL A 862 -52.46 1.30 14.84
CA VAL A 862 -51.91 2.42 14.06
C VAL A 862 -52.96 3.44 13.71
N LEU A 863 -54.20 2.97 13.47
CA LEU A 863 -55.31 3.84 13.05
C LEU A 863 -55.98 4.52 14.26
N ARG A 864 -55.82 3.96 15.49
CA ARG A 864 -56.43 4.47 16.73
C ARG A 864 -55.57 5.54 17.44
N THR A 865 -54.32 5.76 16.99
CA THR A 865 -53.40 6.76 17.58
C THR A 865 -53.62 8.17 16.99
N GLU A 866 -54.69 8.42 16.27
CA GLU A 866 -55.24 9.72 15.92
C GLU A 866 -56.35 10.12 16.90
#